data_d3326f6d6b58cd2a2602f2629b70e92e
#
_entry.id   d3326f6d6b58cd2a2602f2629b70e92e
#
_cell.length_a   1.000
_cell.length_b   1.000
_cell.length_c   1.000
_cell.angle_alpha   90.00
_cell.angle_beta   90.00
_cell.angle_gamma   90.00
#
_symmetry.space_group_name_H-M   'P 1'
#
loop_
_entity.id
_entity.type
_entity.pdbx_description
1 polymer ?
#
loop_
_entity_poly.entity_id
_entity_poly.type
_entity_poly.pdbx_seq_one_letter_code
_entity_poly.pdbx_strand_id
1 'polypeptide(L)'
;VHIKTPLAVAITLTLAMGAAAPLQAAGQQAVAATGAVASDAVDLDRIEVRAQLESQIRAVDLKRSSDAIEDAVSSDALGQYPDKNVAESLQRLPGISVTRDQGEGRFVVIRGLDANLNSVSVDGIAIGTPEDSSRAAPLDVIPSDSTERLRVVKSPTPDMPGDAIGGAVLVESASAFDRDGRSLRGKIEGSHQQLSGETSPKAAFNYSEVFNDTFGVALGVNYQKRRFESDNTEVEYDGKDDAVPGDVTAINLQHRKYEIERKRIGANLNLDWRPNEDSKYYLRTLYSQFDDAETRQRVIFNFDDAKMVKTGTDQYRLDGMPKDSIDKRMRYRTKKENTFAASLGGENKLTNAVVDYRIGYTRTEERVNDEMEARFKLNGKAFNGTLDQSSRLPSYSFDNPQWLDNSNYAFDRFVLSPKQVNDKEHSAQVNVRFDGDSSSIKFGLLGRWRDRDVNVDERELRVGPKVALSSWSTSSPEHRHGNLGDGMDSAAMRAFWAANGGQYSARPQDAGGNAMTSLEEDYVASEDIFASYAMGTWDVGALRIIGGVRVENTQFKAIGNQVDVAANGRSFTVTPRVANSSYTNALPGLHLRYDAADDWVLRASANKTVSRPSFGDISPRVGYSRGDEEVRLGNPELDPYESKNIDLSVEKYIGSTGIVSLGLFHKSIDGYIVQTVRTNDPAYGGFDVTQPINGRKATVRGAEFNWQQQLAFLPDGLDGLLVGASGTWLDTKFDAGIKDRAGEDFTLPRASKHVYSAHIGYEKYGVSTRLAAVYRSEYLDSIGKGRAFDIYVAPNTQLDFSLDYKFTPRVSMYFEAQNLLDKPLELYQGTRSRTLQMEEYGRTYALGLKVAL
;
A
#
# COMPACT_ATOMS: atom_id res chain seq x y z
N VAL A 1 34.81 9.91 16.51
CA VAL A 1 35.62 11.09 16.27
C VAL A 1 35.02 11.88 15.13
N HIS A 2 34.61 13.11 15.44
CA HIS A 2 34.04 14.15 14.56
C HIS A 2 32.65 13.91 13.93
N ILE A 3 31.69 14.40 14.71
CA ILE A 3 30.32 14.75 14.30
C ILE A 3 30.38 15.94 13.32
N LYS A 4 29.83 15.80 12.14
CA LYS A 4 29.39 16.92 11.31
C LYS A 4 27.88 16.93 11.22
N THR A 5 27.29 17.91 11.89
CA THR A 5 25.87 18.28 11.84
C THR A 5 25.46 18.68 10.42
N PRO A 6 24.34 18.21 9.87
CA PRO A 6 23.76 18.80 8.67
C PRO A 6 22.94 20.04 9.06
N LEU A 7 23.19 21.10 8.33
CA LEU A 7 22.55 22.39 8.37
C LEU A 7 21.04 22.25 8.15
N ALA A 8 20.23 22.57 9.16
CA ALA A 8 18.80 22.78 9.02
C ALA A 8 18.56 24.15 8.40
N VAL A 9 18.12 24.19 7.14
CA VAL A 9 17.63 25.42 6.52
C VAL A 9 16.18 25.62 6.98
N ALA A 10 16.02 26.48 7.99
CA ALA A 10 14.71 26.99 8.38
C ALA A 10 14.33 28.12 7.41
N ILE A 11 13.38 27.85 6.53
CA ILE A 11 12.72 28.88 5.72
C ILE A 11 11.64 29.51 6.58
N THR A 12 11.96 30.68 7.18
CA THR A 12 10.99 31.52 7.88
C THR A 12 10.27 32.36 6.82
N LEU A 13 9.04 32.00 6.47
CA LEU A 13 8.17 32.82 5.63
C LEU A 13 7.56 33.91 6.52
N THR A 14 8.09 35.12 6.41
CA THR A 14 7.49 36.33 6.99
C THR A 14 6.43 36.84 6.01
N LEU A 15 5.16 36.71 6.36
CA LEU A 15 4.06 37.38 5.66
C LEU A 15 4.09 38.89 6.02
N ALA A 16 4.53 39.72 5.09
CA ALA A 16 4.29 41.15 5.14
C ALA A 16 2.95 41.47 4.49
N MET A 17 1.96 41.83 5.29
CA MET A 17 0.74 42.47 4.79
C MET A 17 1.05 43.92 4.45
N GLY A 18 1.13 44.25 3.17
CA GLY A 18 1.22 45.62 2.68
C GLY A 18 -0.19 46.17 2.44
N ALA A 19 -0.54 47.22 3.16
CA ALA A 19 -1.77 47.96 3.02
C ALA A 19 -1.87 48.64 1.61
N ALA A 20 -2.99 48.45 0.94
CA ALA A 20 -3.32 49.17 -0.30
C ALA A 20 -3.89 50.57 0.08
N ALA A 21 -3.26 51.62 -0.43
CA ALA A 21 -3.85 52.94 -0.51
C ALA A 21 -4.47 53.18 -1.92
N PRO A 22 -5.57 53.95 -2.00
CA PRO A 22 -6.28 54.14 -3.27
C PRO A 22 -5.62 55.25 -4.12
N LEU A 23 -5.38 54.95 -5.38
CA LEU A 23 -5.04 55.98 -6.40
C LEU A 23 -6.29 56.44 -7.10
N GLN A 24 -6.49 57.75 -7.04
CA GLN A 24 -7.57 58.54 -7.64
C GLN A 24 -7.50 58.54 -9.17
N ALA A 25 -8.67 58.58 -9.73
CA ALA A 25 -8.96 58.71 -11.15
C ALA A 25 -8.53 60.06 -11.71
N ALA A 26 -7.98 60.07 -12.91
CA ALA A 26 -7.94 61.21 -13.81
C ALA A 26 -8.64 60.80 -15.10
N GLY A 27 -9.74 61.52 -15.42
CA GLY A 27 -10.55 61.25 -16.56
C GLY A 27 -9.94 61.78 -17.84
N GLN A 28 -10.25 61.17 -18.96
CA GLN A 28 -10.32 61.82 -20.27
C GLN A 28 -11.39 61.20 -21.17
N GLN A 29 -11.97 62.07 -21.91
CA GLN A 29 -13.21 62.11 -22.66
C GLN A 29 -13.44 61.00 -23.70
N ALA A 30 -14.72 60.72 -23.85
CA ALA A 30 -15.34 59.89 -24.87
C ALA A 30 -15.18 60.40 -26.29
N VAL A 31 -14.92 59.50 -27.22
CA VAL A 31 -15.36 59.66 -28.63
C VAL A 31 -16.26 58.46 -28.95
N ALA A 32 -17.49 58.76 -29.29
CA ALA A 32 -18.49 57.79 -29.69
C ALA A 32 -18.21 57.31 -31.13
N ALA A 33 -18.13 55.99 -31.32
CA ALA A 33 -18.32 55.33 -32.60
C ALA A 33 -19.32 54.21 -32.43
N THR A 34 -20.48 54.42 -32.99
CA THR A 34 -21.57 53.45 -33.14
C THR A 34 -21.16 52.33 -34.08
N GLY A 35 -21.12 51.12 -33.56
CA GLY A 35 -21.04 49.90 -34.35
C GLY A 35 -21.54 48.76 -33.45
N ALA A 36 -22.84 48.40 -33.60
CA ALA A 36 -23.40 47.26 -32.92
C ALA A 36 -22.78 45.99 -33.44
N VAL A 37 -21.85 45.41 -32.65
CA VAL A 37 -21.46 44.02 -32.77
C VAL A 37 -22.24 43.29 -31.64
N ALA A 38 -23.12 42.40 -32.07
CA ALA A 38 -23.75 41.48 -31.14
C ALA A 38 -22.67 40.75 -30.34
N SER A 39 -22.52 41.06 -29.07
CA SER A 39 -21.72 40.26 -28.18
C SER A 39 -22.45 38.93 -28.04
N ASP A 40 -21.91 37.88 -28.62
CA ASP A 40 -22.17 36.52 -28.15
C ASP A 40 -21.85 36.51 -26.64
N ALA A 41 -22.90 36.50 -25.85
CA ALA A 41 -22.81 36.18 -24.42
C ALA A 41 -22.26 34.74 -24.37
N VAL A 42 -20.96 34.60 -24.16
CA VAL A 42 -20.40 33.31 -23.85
C VAL A 42 -21.08 32.81 -22.58
N ASP A 43 -21.85 31.76 -22.77
CA ASP A 43 -22.65 31.12 -21.74
C ASP A 43 -21.66 30.58 -20.67
N LEU A 44 -21.40 31.40 -19.64
CA LEU A 44 -20.47 31.09 -18.54
C LEU A 44 -20.91 29.84 -17.76
N ASP A 45 -22.18 29.47 -17.79
CA ASP A 45 -22.69 28.23 -17.23
C ASP A 45 -22.15 26.96 -17.93
N ARG A 46 -21.70 27.10 -19.17
CA ARG A 46 -21.18 25.99 -19.97
C ARG A 46 -19.71 25.69 -19.73
N ILE A 47 -18.93 26.62 -19.21
CA ILE A 47 -17.47 26.49 -19.01
C ILE A 47 -17.16 25.82 -17.68
N GLU A 48 -18.01 25.87 -16.66
CA GLU A 48 -17.69 25.48 -15.29
C GLU A 48 -17.95 24.03 -14.94
N VAL A 49 -18.81 23.34 -15.67
CA VAL A 49 -19.14 21.92 -15.43
C VAL A 49 -18.03 20.97 -15.97
N ARG A 50 -17.05 21.47 -16.70
CA ARG A 50 -16.12 20.68 -17.51
C ARG A 50 -14.91 20.11 -16.79
N ALA A 51 -14.44 20.64 -15.67
CA ALA A 51 -13.15 20.24 -15.10
C ALA A 51 -13.10 18.77 -14.65
N GLN A 52 -14.18 18.23 -14.09
CA GLN A 52 -14.24 16.84 -13.67
C GLN A 52 -14.52 15.89 -14.85
N LEU A 53 -15.37 16.34 -15.76
CA LEU A 53 -15.60 15.63 -17.01
C LEU A 53 -14.33 15.58 -17.87
N GLU A 54 -13.55 16.66 -17.93
CA GLU A 54 -12.24 16.72 -18.61
C GLU A 54 -11.24 15.72 -18.06
N SER A 55 -11.26 15.46 -16.76
CA SER A 55 -10.42 14.42 -16.14
C SER A 55 -10.81 13.03 -16.61
N GLN A 56 -12.10 12.74 -16.69
CA GLN A 56 -12.57 11.45 -17.22
C GLN A 56 -12.23 11.33 -18.71
N ILE A 57 -12.41 12.41 -19.48
CA ILE A 57 -12.00 12.48 -20.90
C ILE A 57 -10.51 12.17 -21.01
N ARG A 58 -9.65 12.85 -20.23
CA ARG A 58 -8.20 12.61 -20.24
C ARG A 58 -7.84 11.17 -19.90
N ALA A 59 -8.49 10.55 -18.91
CA ALA A 59 -8.25 9.15 -18.55
C ALA A 59 -8.66 8.19 -19.69
N VAL A 60 -9.80 8.45 -20.34
CA VAL A 60 -10.28 7.68 -21.49
C VAL A 60 -9.36 7.85 -22.69
N ASP A 61 -8.90 9.08 -22.99
CA ASP A 61 -7.98 9.39 -24.09
C ASP A 61 -6.60 8.79 -23.87
N LEU A 62 -6.08 8.79 -22.63
CA LEU A 62 -4.84 8.10 -22.28
C LEU A 62 -4.93 6.60 -22.59
N LYS A 63 -5.99 5.95 -22.13
CA LYS A 63 -6.22 4.54 -22.45
C LYS A 63 -6.36 4.30 -23.95
N ARG A 64 -7.12 5.16 -24.63
CA ARG A 64 -7.34 5.05 -26.08
C ARG A 64 -6.05 5.20 -26.88
N SER A 65 -5.19 6.14 -26.51
CA SER A 65 -3.93 6.43 -27.22
C SER A 65 -2.78 5.48 -26.86
N SER A 66 -2.90 4.75 -25.75
CA SER A 66 -1.86 3.83 -25.29
C SER A 66 -1.63 2.68 -26.27
N ASP A 67 -0.38 2.29 -26.45
CA ASP A 67 0.02 1.08 -27.15
C ASP A 67 -0.06 -0.19 -26.27
N ALA A 68 0.08 -0.01 -24.95
CA ALA A 68 -0.05 -1.08 -23.96
C ALA A 68 -1.51 -1.28 -23.52
N ILE A 69 -1.81 -2.43 -22.94
CA ILE A 69 -3.07 -2.65 -22.21
C ILE A 69 -2.92 -2.02 -20.83
N GLU A 70 -3.62 -0.90 -20.60
CA GLU A 70 -3.56 -0.15 -19.36
C GLU A 70 -4.90 0.47 -18.96
N ASP A 71 -4.97 0.92 -17.72
CA ASP A 71 -6.03 1.77 -17.20
C ASP A 71 -5.42 3.00 -16.52
N ALA A 72 -6.14 4.11 -16.55
CA ALA A 72 -5.66 5.39 -16.02
C ALA A 72 -6.72 6.09 -15.15
N VAL A 73 -6.25 6.88 -14.19
CA VAL A 73 -7.05 7.83 -13.39
C VAL A 73 -6.32 9.16 -13.40
N SER A 74 -7.03 10.25 -13.64
CA SER A 74 -6.48 11.60 -13.63
C SER A 74 -6.76 12.32 -12.29
N SER A 75 -5.99 13.37 -11.95
CA SER A 75 -6.02 14.08 -10.68
C SER A 75 -7.36 14.67 -10.29
N ASP A 76 -8.09 15.23 -11.25
CA ASP A 76 -9.40 15.80 -10.95
C ASP A 76 -10.41 14.70 -10.58
N ALA A 77 -10.25 13.48 -11.12
CA ALA A 77 -10.99 12.30 -10.70
C ALA A 77 -10.55 11.76 -9.32
N LEU A 78 -9.28 11.94 -8.94
CA LEU A 78 -8.77 11.60 -7.61
C LEU A 78 -9.45 12.41 -6.49
N GLY A 79 -9.84 13.65 -6.76
CA GLY A 79 -10.57 14.49 -5.81
C GLY A 79 -12.09 14.28 -5.76
N GLN A 80 -12.65 13.35 -6.55
CA GLN A 80 -14.09 13.07 -6.60
C GLN A 80 -14.53 11.99 -5.60
N TYR A 81 -13.61 11.23 -5.09
CA TYR A 81 -13.85 10.18 -4.11
C TYR A 81 -13.13 10.53 -2.82
N PRO A 82 -13.61 10.06 -1.68
CA PRO A 82 -12.98 10.28 -0.38
C PRO A 82 -11.69 9.49 -0.21
N ASP A 83 -10.81 9.47 -1.21
CA ASP A 83 -9.58 8.70 -1.22
C ASP A 83 -8.51 9.35 -0.35
N LYS A 84 -8.00 8.62 0.62
CA LYS A 84 -6.98 9.11 1.54
C LYS A 84 -5.60 9.14 0.91
N ASN A 85 -5.34 8.20 -0.02
CA ASN A 85 -4.05 8.00 -0.66
C ASN A 85 -4.20 7.37 -2.05
N VAL A 86 -3.09 7.21 -2.75
CA VAL A 86 -3.03 6.68 -4.12
C VAL A 86 -3.56 5.24 -4.23
N ALA A 87 -3.35 4.38 -3.23
CA ALA A 87 -3.84 3.00 -3.28
C ALA A 87 -5.38 2.94 -3.35
N GLU A 88 -6.06 3.78 -2.57
CA GLU A 88 -7.53 3.81 -2.57
C GLU A 88 -8.10 4.31 -3.90
N SER A 89 -7.42 5.23 -4.56
CA SER A 89 -7.83 5.71 -5.89
C SER A 89 -7.77 4.61 -6.95
N LEU A 90 -6.78 3.73 -6.86
CA LEU A 90 -6.58 2.65 -7.84
C LEU A 90 -7.59 1.50 -7.70
N GLN A 91 -8.19 1.27 -6.53
CA GLN A 91 -9.07 0.12 -6.28
C GLN A 91 -10.35 0.06 -7.13
N ARG A 92 -10.69 1.16 -7.82
CA ARG A 92 -11.87 1.21 -8.70
C ARG A 92 -11.57 0.80 -10.13
N LEU A 93 -10.30 0.69 -10.48
CA LEU A 93 -9.89 0.21 -11.80
C LEU A 93 -10.09 -1.31 -11.91
N PRO A 94 -10.46 -1.82 -13.10
CA PRO A 94 -10.61 -3.27 -13.28
C PRO A 94 -9.30 -4.00 -13.01
N GLY A 95 -9.39 -5.19 -12.41
CA GLY A 95 -8.22 -6.01 -12.08
C GLY A 95 -7.46 -5.58 -10.83
N ILE A 96 -7.92 -4.56 -10.10
CA ILE A 96 -7.19 -3.99 -8.96
C ILE A 96 -7.97 -4.21 -7.67
N SER A 97 -7.24 -4.67 -6.66
CA SER A 97 -7.68 -4.66 -5.27
C SER A 97 -6.57 -4.10 -4.38
N VAL A 98 -6.90 -3.75 -3.13
CA VAL A 98 -5.92 -3.23 -2.18
C VAL A 98 -5.91 -4.06 -0.91
N THR A 99 -4.73 -4.26 -0.35
CA THR A 99 -4.59 -4.71 1.03
C THR A 99 -4.61 -3.48 1.94
N ARG A 100 -5.18 -3.64 3.13
CA ARG A 100 -5.40 -2.54 4.06
C ARG A 100 -4.58 -2.73 5.32
N ASP A 101 -4.13 -1.61 5.88
CA ASP A 101 -3.54 -1.51 7.20
C ASP A 101 -4.37 -0.53 8.02
N GLN A 102 -5.00 -1.04 9.08
CA GLN A 102 -5.88 -0.27 9.98
C GLN A 102 -6.91 0.60 9.23
N GLY A 103 -7.59 -0.03 8.24
CA GLY A 103 -8.65 0.59 7.45
C GLY A 103 -8.18 1.52 6.33
N GLU A 104 -6.88 1.70 6.09
CA GLU A 104 -6.35 2.44 4.95
C GLU A 104 -5.74 1.51 3.91
N GLY A 105 -5.98 1.78 2.62
CA GLY A 105 -5.35 1.05 1.53
C GLY A 105 -3.85 1.30 1.53
N ARG A 106 -3.03 0.24 1.55
CA ARG A 106 -1.57 0.33 1.62
C ARG A 106 -0.88 -0.22 0.36
N PHE A 107 -1.18 -1.45 0.00
CA PHE A 107 -0.56 -2.10 -1.15
C PHE A 107 -1.59 -2.45 -2.21
N VAL A 108 -1.16 -2.41 -3.45
CA VAL A 108 -2.00 -2.72 -4.61
C VAL A 108 -1.72 -4.14 -5.10
N VAL A 109 -2.79 -4.90 -5.25
CA VAL A 109 -2.83 -6.24 -5.83
C VAL A 109 -3.42 -6.12 -7.23
N ILE A 110 -2.67 -6.51 -8.26
CA ILE A 110 -3.08 -6.40 -9.66
C ILE A 110 -3.35 -7.80 -10.20
N ARG A 111 -4.59 -8.05 -10.68
CA ARG A 111 -5.01 -9.36 -11.21
C ARG A 111 -4.76 -10.52 -10.24
N GLY A 112 -4.97 -10.27 -8.95
CA GLY A 112 -4.76 -11.25 -7.88
C GLY A 112 -3.30 -11.55 -7.55
N LEU A 113 -2.35 -10.80 -8.11
CA LEU A 113 -0.93 -10.96 -7.83
C LEU A 113 -0.49 -9.98 -6.75
N ASP A 114 0.21 -10.53 -5.76
CA ASP A 114 0.72 -9.80 -4.59
C ASP A 114 1.53 -8.57 -4.97
N ALA A 115 1.56 -7.57 -4.09
CA ALA A 115 2.27 -6.32 -4.32
C ALA A 115 3.77 -6.49 -4.59
N ASN A 116 4.40 -7.56 -4.10
CA ASN A 116 5.80 -7.90 -4.43
C ASN A 116 6.01 -8.28 -5.91
N LEU A 117 4.94 -8.62 -6.63
CA LEU A 117 4.96 -8.96 -8.06
C LEU A 117 4.54 -7.80 -8.96
N ASN A 118 4.35 -6.60 -8.38
CA ASN A 118 3.98 -5.37 -9.06
C ASN A 118 5.10 -4.34 -8.91
N SER A 119 5.33 -3.54 -9.94
CA SER A 119 6.26 -2.42 -9.85
C SER A 119 5.54 -1.10 -9.61
N VAL A 120 6.20 -0.18 -8.93
CA VAL A 120 5.73 1.20 -8.71
C VAL A 120 6.83 2.17 -9.10
N SER A 121 6.48 3.15 -9.90
CA SER A 121 7.39 4.24 -10.26
C SER A 121 6.73 5.60 -10.09
N VAL A 122 7.53 6.60 -9.74
CA VAL A 122 7.14 8.01 -9.67
C VAL A 122 7.93 8.75 -10.74
N ASP A 123 7.24 9.44 -11.65
CA ASP A 123 7.84 10.15 -12.78
C ASP A 123 8.88 9.32 -13.53
N GLY A 124 8.59 8.02 -13.65
CA GLY A 124 9.36 7.02 -14.39
C GLY A 124 10.62 6.51 -13.70
N ILE A 125 10.86 6.81 -12.41
CA ILE A 125 11.92 6.20 -11.61
C ILE A 125 11.29 5.29 -10.56
N ALA A 126 11.86 4.10 -10.35
CA ALA A 126 11.35 3.16 -9.37
C ALA A 126 11.50 3.71 -7.96
N ILE A 127 10.48 3.51 -7.12
CA ILE A 127 10.59 3.84 -5.70
C ILE A 127 10.92 2.59 -4.89
N GLY A 128 11.73 2.78 -3.84
CA GLY A 128 12.07 1.75 -2.87
C GLY A 128 10.91 1.45 -1.93
N THR A 129 11.17 0.55 -0.99
CA THR A 129 10.23 0.20 0.07
C THR A 129 10.84 0.43 1.44
N PRO A 130 10.09 0.99 2.39
CA PRO A 130 10.51 1.08 3.78
C PRO A 130 10.30 -0.25 4.55
N GLU A 131 9.64 -1.25 3.94
CA GLU A 131 9.43 -2.56 4.56
C GLU A 131 10.74 -3.33 4.69
N ASP A 132 10.98 -3.99 5.82
CA ASP A 132 12.23 -4.69 6.12
C ASP A 132 12.52 -5.89 5.20
N SER A 133 11.54 -6.70 4.89
CA SER A 133 11.69 -7.95 4.15
C SER A 133 11.12 -7.92 2.73
N SER A 134 10.25 -6.96 2.39
CA SER A 134 9.45 -6.88 1.17
C SER A 134 10.14 -6.08 0.06
N ARG A 135 9.61 -6.19 -1.18
CA ARG A 135 9.86 -5.28 -2.32
C ARG A 135 8.67 -4.40 -2.63
N ALA A 136 7.52 -4.69 -2.04
CA ALA A 136 6.29 -3.97 -2.29
C ALA A 136 6.40 -2.51 -1.85
N ALA A 137 6.16 -1.57 -2.76
CA ALA A 137 6.13 -0.16 -2.42
C ALA A 137 4.76 0.21 -1.83
N PRO A 138 4.71 0.76 -0.61
CA PRO A 138 3.47 1.20 -0.02
C PRO A 138 2.98 2.49 -0.69
N LEU A 139 1.71 2.53 -1.08
CA LEU A 139 1.12 3.69 -1.73
C LEU A 139 0.34 4.59 -0.77
N ASP A 140 0.18 4.19 0.48
CA ASP A 140 -0.42 4.99 1.55
C ASP A 140 0.46 6.18 1.98
N VAL A 141 1.76 6.11 1.71
CA VAL A 141 2.69 7.21 1.95
C VAL A 141 2.58 8.33 0.89
N ILE A 142 2.00 8.06 -0.30
CA ILE A 142 1.84 9.05 -1.38
C ILE A 142 0.45 9.67 -1.29
N PRO A 143 0.34 10.97 -0.95
CA PRO A 143 -0.94 11.66 -0.92
C PRO A 143 -1.55 11.80 -2.32
N SER A 144 -2.85 11.55 -2.44
CA SER A 144 -3.58 11.71 -3.70
C SER A 144 -3.51 13.15 -4.26
N ASP A 145 -3.46 14.16 -3.38
CA ASP A 145 -3.39 15.58 -3.76
C ASP A 145 -2.05 15.99 -4.43
N SER A 146 -1.01 15.12 -4.41
CA SER A 146 0.32 15.37 -5.01
C SER A 146 0.48 14.75 -6.41
N THR A 147 -0.53 14.06 -6.90
CA THR A 147 -0.48 13.23 -8.11
C THR A 147 -1.38 13.81 -9.20
N GLU A 148 -0.89 13.90 -10.43
CA GLU A 148 -1.68 14.35 -11.59
C GLU A 148 -2.34 13.17 -12.32
N ARG A 149 -1.59 12.09 -12.52
CA ARG A 149 -2.08 10.89 -13.23
C ARG A 149 -1.58 9.63 -12.54
N LEU A 150 -2.45 8.62 -12.51
CA LEU A 150 -2.12 7.26 -12.12
C LEU A 150 -2.41 6.36 -13.31
N ARG A 151 -1.43 5.57 -13.72
CA ARG A 151 -1.59 4.59 -14.80
C ARG A 151 -1.22 3.23 -14.27
N VAL A 152 -1.97 2.22 -14.67
CA VAL A 152 -1.68 0.81 -14.36
C VAL A 152 -1.51 0.06 -15.65
N VAL A 153 -0.27 -0.20 -16.01
CA VAL A 153 0.11 -0.94 -17.22
C VAL A 153 0.11 -2.42 -16.88
N LYS A 154 -0.77 -3.17 -17.53
CA LYS A 154 -0.99 -4.61 -17.30
C LYS A 154 -0.22 -5.49 -18.27
N SER A 155 0.25 -4.91 -19.36
CA SER A 155 1.00 -5.58 -20.43
C SER A 155 2.13 -4.65 -20.89
N PRO A 156 3.31 -4.67 -20.19
CA PRO A 156 4.41 -3.75 -20.49
C PRO A 156 5.05 -4.05 -21.86
N THR A 157 5.39 -2.98 -22.57
CA THR A 157 6.17 -3.01 -23.80
C THR A 157 7.67 -3.19 -23.52
N PRO A 158 8.52 -3.61 -24.50
CA PRO A 158 9.94 -3.87 -24.26
C PRO A 158 10.77 -2.69 -23.74
N ASP A 159 10.32 -1.44 -23.94
CA ASP A 159 10.98 -0.24 -23.42
C ASP A 159 10.68 0.03 -21.94
N MET A 160 9.73 -0.67 -21.35
CA MET A 160 9.42 -0.61 -19.93
C MET A 160 10.25 -1.62 -19.12
N PRO A 161 10.53 -1.36 -17.82
CA PRO A 161 11.13 -2.35 -16.93
C PRO A 161 10.31 -3.65 -16.89
N GLY A 162 11.03 -4.79 -16.82
CA GLY A 162 10.41 -6.12 -16.87
C GLY A 162 9.84 -6.62 -15.53
N ASP A 163 10.05 -5.89 -14.44
CA ASP A 163 9.70 -6.26 -13.07
C ASP A 163 8.22 -6.00 -12.71
N ALA A 164 7.30 -6.45 -13.57
CA ALA A 164 5.87 -6.19 -13.46
C ALA A 164 5.02 -7.40 -13.87
N ILE A 165 5.10 -8.50 -13.11
CA ILE A 165 4.29 -9.71 -13.42
C ILE A 165 2.79 -9.41 -13.32
N GLY A 166 2.36 -8.76 -12.25
CA GLY A 166 0.97 -8.32 -12.11
C GLY A 166 0.69 -7.12 -13.00
N GLY A 167 1.50 -6.09 -12.87
CA GLY A 167 1.44 -4.84 -13.62
C GLY A 167 2.38 -3.79 -13.04
N ALA A 168 2.50 -2.67 -13.74
CA ALA A 168 3.27 -1.51 -13.32
C ALA A 168 2.34 -0.34 -12.97
N VAL A 169 2.47 0.20 -11.76
CA VAL A 169 1.81 1.43 -11.32
C VAL A 169 2.73 2.60 -11.60
N LEU A 170 2.29 3.51 -12.45
CA LEU A 170 2.99 4.73 -12.82
C LEU A 170 2.29 5.91 -12.15
N VAL A 171 2.98 6.54 -11.22
CA VAL A 171 2.54 7.77 -10.54
C VAL A 171 3.20 8.94 -11.24
N GLU A 172 2.41 9.82 -11.84
CA GLU A 172 2.92 10.96 -12.59
C GLU A 172 2.50 12.27 -11.91
N SER A 173 3.46 13.13 -11.67
CA SER A 173 3.25 14.44 -11.08
C SER A 173 2.89 15.50 -12.13
N ALA A 174 2.28 16.61 -11.70
CA ALA A 174 1.80 17.67 -12.60
C ALA A 174 2.94 18.39 -13.32
N SER A 175 2.76 18.69 -14.61
CA SER A 175 3.51 19.72 -15.32
C SER A 175 2.72 21.02 -15.36
N ALA A 176 3.40 22.16 -15.34
CA ALA A 176 2.73 23.44 -15.56
C ALA A 176 2.10 23.54 -16.95
N PHE A 177 2.65 22.82 -17.93
CA PHE A 177 2.12 22.75 -19.30
C PHE A 177 0.89 21.85 -19.46
N ASP A 178 0.46 21.17 -18.39
CA ASP A 178 -0.78 20.38 -18.39
C ASP A 178 -2.04 21.28 -18.17
N ARG A 179 -1.85 22.58 -17.94
CA ARG A 179 -2.90 23.56 -17.64
C ARG A 179 -2.73 24.85 -18.43
N ASP A 180 -3.85 25.48 -18.76
CA ASP A 180 -3.85 26.78 -19.40
C ASP A 180 -3.62 27.89 -18.36
N GLY A 181 -2.55 28.67 -18.55
CA GLY A 181 -2.24 29.85 -17.74
C GLY A 181 -1.84 29.53 -16.29
N ARG A 182 -1.96 30.56 -15.44
CA ARG A 182 -1.69 30.45 -14.00
C ARG A 182 -2.83 29.75 -13.29
N SER A 183 -2.52 28.74 -12.50
CA SER A 183 -3.48 28.04 -11.63
C SER A 183 -3.00 28.06 -10.18
N LEU A 184 -3.89 28.46 -9.28
CA LEU A 184 -3.67 28.43 -7.84
C LEU A 184 -4.87 27.75 -7.18
N ARG A 185 -4.63 26.62 -6.50
CA ARG A 185 -5.68 25.83 -5.85
C ARG A 185 -5.35 25.63 -4.38
N GLY A 186 -6.34 25.82 -3.53
CA GLY A 186 -6.26 25.57 -2.09
C GLY A 186 -7.40 24.66 -1.63
N LYS A 187 -7.11 23.81 -0.65
CA LYS A 187 -8.10 22.91 0.00
C LYS A 187 -7.87 22.92 1.49
N ILE A 188 -8.96 23.03 2.27
CA ILE A 188 -8.95 22.79 3.72
C ILE A 188 -10.10 21.85 4.06
N GLU A 189 -9.88 20.95 5.02
CA GLU A 189 -10.81 19.89 5.39
C GLU A 189 -10.73 19.59 6.87
N GLY A 190 -11.87 19.28 7.48
CA GLY A 190 -11.98 18.61 8.78
C GLY A 190 -12.61 17.24 8.59
N SER A 191 -11.94 16.19 9.04
CA SER A 191 -12.47 14.81 9.00
C SER A 191 -12.75 14.29 10.41
N HIS A 192 -13.94 13.72 10.62
CA HIS A 192 -14.42 13.16 11.89
C HIS A 192 -14.53 11.64 11.79
N GLN A 193 -13.91 10.92 12.74
CA GLN A 193 -13.95 9.46 12.80
C GLN A 193 -14.88 9.01 13.94
N GLN A 194 -15.79 8.09 13.65
CA GLN A 194 -16.88 7.70 14.54
C GLN A 194 -16.43 7.06 15.86
N LEU A 195 -15.38 6.21 15.84
CA LEU A 195 -14.94 5.47 17.04
C LEU A 195 -14.16 6.39 17.98
N SER A 196 -13.26 7.22 17.46
CA SER A 196 -12.50 8.16 18.28
C SER A 196 -13.28 9.40 18.72
N GLY A 197 -14.34 9.75 17.98
CA GLY A 197 -15.02 11.03 18.19
C GLY A 197 -14.19 12.27 17.84
N GLU A 198 -12.99 12.08 17.29
CA GLU A 198 -12.02 13.13 17.00
C GLU A 198 -12.22 13.73 15.62
N THR A 199 -11.91 15.04 15.51
CA THR A 199 -11.88 15.75 14.22
C THR A 199 -10.47 16.15 13.88
N SER A 200 -10.05 15.87 12.67
CA SER A 200 -8.67 15.98 12.19
C SER A 200 -8.57 16.89 10.96
N PRO A 201 -7.55 17.78 10.89
CA PRO A 201 -7.39 18.71 9.78
C PRO A 201 -6.61 18.12 8.59
N LYS A 202 -6.98 18.59 7.39
CA LYS A 202 -6.22 18.43 6.17
C LYS A 202 -6.14 19.78 5.44
N ALA A 203 -5.00 20.07 4.80
CA ALA A 203 -4.83 21.23 3.95
C ALA A 203 -3.95 20.88 2.75
N ALA A 204 -4.26 21.42 1.58
CA ALA A 204 -3.43 21.28 0.39
C ALA A 204 -3.38 22.60 -0.36
N PHE A 205 -2.25 22.83 -1.00
CA PHE A 205 -1.99 24.00 -1.84
C PHE A 205 -1.24 23.57 -3.09
N ASN A 206 -1.71 24.00 -4.25
CA ASN A 206 -1.09 23.74 -5.54
C ASN A 206 -0.99 25.04 -6.33
N TYR A 207 0.15 25.25 -6.94
CA TYR A 207 0.43 26.35 -7.84
C TYR A 207 1.06 25.82 -9.12
N SER A 208 0.65 26.38 -10.28
CA SER A 208 1.32 26.12 -11.54
C SER A 208 1.23 27.35 -12.46
N GLU A 209 2.33 27.65 -13.17
CA GLU A 209 2.38 28.75 -14.12
C GLU A 209 3.44 28.48 -15.20
N VAL A 210 3.16 28.89 -16.42
CA VAL A 210 4.11 28.89 -17.53
C VAL A 210 4.55 30.30 -17.79
N PHE A 211 5.85 30.55 -17.76
CA PHE A 211 6.48 31.84 -18.00
C PHE A 211 7.04 31.89 -19.42
N ASN A 212 6.72 32.94 -20.13
CA ASN A 212 7.19 33.20 -21.52
C ASN A 212 7.00 31.98 -22.45
N ASP A 213 5.96 31.20 -22.26
CA ASP A 213 5.63 29.96 -23.00
C ASP A 213 6.73 28.91 -23.06
N THR A 214 7.82 29.12 -22.34
CA THR A 214 9.01 28.25 -22.39
C THR A 214 9.38 27.61 -21.03
N PHE A 215 9.08 28.29 -19.93
CA PHE A 215 9.49 27.80 -18.59
C PHE A 215 8.27 27.61 -17.69
N GLY A 216 8.05 26.36 -17.27
CA GLY A 216 6.94 25.97 -16.42
C GLY A 216 7.39 25.66 -14.99
N VAL A 217 6.59 26.07 -14.03
CA VAL A 217 6.76 25.74 -12.59
C VAL A 217 5.46 25.16 -12.06
N ALA A 218 5.50 23.98 -11.46
CA ALA A 218 4.40 23.42 -10.69
C ALA A 218 4.89 23.07 -9.29
N LEU A 219 4.15 23.53 -8.27
CA LEU A 219 4.45 23.32 -6.85
C LEU A 219 3.19 22.80 -6.16
N GLY A 220 3.34 21.75 -5.38
CA GLY A 220 2.30 21.22 -4.50
C GLY A 220 2.82 21.04 -3.07
N VAL A 221 1.98 21.37 -2.10
CA VAL A 221 2.24 21.08 -0.68
C VAL A 221 0.94 20.61 -0.05
N ASN A 222 0.98 19.53 0.71
CA ASN A 222 -0.16 19.04 1.46
C ASN A 222 0.25 18.65 2.88
N TYR A 223 -0.71 18.78 3.78
CA TYR A 223 -0.63 18.37 5.16
C TYR A 223 -1.92 17.67 5.55
N GLN A 224 -1.81 16.51 6.16
CA GLN A 224 -2.92 15.78 6.74
C GLN A 224 -2.53 15.28 8.12
N LYS A 225 -3.36 15.55 9.11
CA LYS A 225 -3.33 14.88 10.40
C LYS A 225 -4.61 14.05 10.52
N ARG A 226 -4.52 12.84 11.03
CA ARG A 226 -5.66 11.98 11.26
C ARG A 226 -5.53 11.29 12.60
N ARG A 227 -6.57 11.44 13.44
CA ARG A 227 -6.74 10.69 14.68
C ARG A 227 -7.91 9.75 14.53
N PHE A 228 -7.69 8.52 14.84
CA PHE A 228 -8.72 7.48 14.72
C PHE A 228 -8.43 6.33 15.68
N GLU A 229 -9.45 5.53 15.90
CA GLU A 229 -9.39 4.33 16.73
C GLU A 229 -9.83 3.12 15.94
N SER A 230 -9.38 1.95 16.37
CA SER A 230 -9.93 0.67 15.94
C SER A 230 -10.07 -0.29 17.12
N ASP A 231 -11.13 -1.12 17.05
CA ASP A 231 -11.38 -2.23 17.95
C ASP A 231 -11.02 -3.51 17.21
N ASN A 232 -10.11 -4.30 17.80
CA ASN A 232 -9.64 -5.53 17.18
C ASN A 232 -9.83 -6.70 18.17
N THR A 233 -10.40 -7.79 17.68
CA THR A 233 -10.47 -9.05 18.41
C THR A 233 -9.76 -10.11 17.59
N GLU A 234 -8.82 -10.80 18.21
CA GLU A 234 -8.11 -11.93 17.60
C GLU A 234 -8.34 -13.20 18.42
N VAL A 235 -8.42 -14.31 17.72
CA VAL A 235 -8.57 -15.65 18.30
C VAL A 235 -7.53 -16.56 17.69
N GLU A 236 -6.83 -17.28 18.52
CA GLU A 236 -5.89 -18.32 18.10
C GLU A 236 -6.55 -19.67 18.31
N TYR A 237 -6.43 -20.54 17.30
CA TYR A 237 -7.00 -21.89 17.32
C TYR A 237 -5.91 -22.92 17.14
N ASP A 238 -6.02 -24.04 17.86
CA ASP A 238 -5.14 -25.18 17.70
C ASP A 238 -5.91 -26.51 17.59
N GLY A 239 -5.23 -27.52 17.10
CA GLY A 239 -5.73 -28.87 16.87
C GLY A 239 -4.68 -29.72 16.19
N LYS A 240 -5.03 -30.95 15.87
CA LYS A 240 -4.14 -31.87 15.15
C LYS A 240 -3.94 -31.39 13.70
N ASP A 241 -2.83 -31.73 13.08
CA ASP A 241 -2.51 -31.31 11.70
C ASP A 241 -3.52 -31.83 10.68
N ASP A 242 -4.08 -33.03 10.91
CA ASP A 242 -5.13 -33.66 10.12
C ASP A 242 -6.57 -33.29 10.55
N ALA A 243 -6.70 -32.32 11.49
CA ALA A 243 -8.00 -31.88 11.99
C ALA A 243 -8.92 -31.42 10.86
N VAL A 244 -10.17 -31.83 10.90
CA VAL A 244 -11.22 -31.18 10.11
C VAL A 244 -11.61 -29.86 10.78
N PRO A 245 -12.17 -28.88 10.03
CA PRO A 245 -12.52 -27.58 10.63
C PRO A 245 -13.40 -27.65 11.90
N GLY A 246 -14.07 -28.75 12.19
CA GLY A 246 -14.86 -28.98 13.42
C GLY A 246 -14.06 -29.34 14.67
N ASP A 247 -12.80 -29.78 14.53
CA ASP A 247 -12.01 -30.34 15.61
C ASP A 247 -10.96 -29.37 16.19
N VAL A 248 -11.01 -28.14 15.74
CA VAL A 248 -10.09 -27.07 16.17
C VAL A 248 -10.71 -26.30 17.32
N THR A 249 -9.89 -26.00 18.33
CA THR A 249 -10.35 -25.33 19.56
C THR A 249 -9.67 -23.99 19.73
N ALA A 250 -10.42 -22.99 20.19
CA ALA A 250 -9.86 -21.69 20.55
C ALA A 250 -8.99 -21.83 21.80
N ILE A 251 -7.70 -21.53 21.66
CA ILE A 251 -6.72 -21.61 22.75
C ILE A 251 -6.39 -20.24 23.32
N ASN A 252 -6.58 -19.17 22.54
CA ASN A 252 -6.27 -17.81 22.94
C ASN A 252 -7.34 -16.86 22.36
N LEU A 253 -7.72 -15.84 23.13
CA LEU A 253 -8.56 -14.74 22.67
C LEU A 253 -7.99 -13.42 23.16
N GLN A 254 -7.93 -12.44 22.30
CA GLN A 254 -7.38 -11.12 22.58
C GLN A 254 -8.36 -10.02 22.18
N HIS A 255 -8.60 -9.08 23.08
CA HIS A 255 -9.24 -7.81 22.75
C HIS A 255 -8.19 -6.70 22.74
N ARG A 256 -8.16 -5.91 21.69
CA ARG A 256 -7.18 -4.85 21.45
C ARG A 256 -7.88 -3.56 21.11
N LYS A 257 -7.55 -2.51 21.80
CA LYS A 257 -7.96 -1.13 21.49
C LYS A 257 -6.76 -0.37 20.96
N TYR A 258 -6.90 0.19 19.76
CA TYR A 258 -5.90 1.03 19.13
C TYR A 258 -6.34 2.48 19.13
N GLU A 259 -5.44 3.38 19.50
CA GLU A 259 -5.53 4.81 19.36
C GLU A 259 -4.38 5.26 18.47
N ILE A 260 -4.67 5.89 17.33
CA ILE A 260 -3.70 6.13 16.28
C ILE A 260 -3.75 7.59 15.85
N GLU A 261 -2.57 8.20 15.75
CA GLU A 261 -2.37 9.50 15.12
C GLU A 261 -1.43 9.34 13.93
N ARG A 262 -1.94 9.58 12.72
CA ARG A 262 -1.15 9.62 11.48
C ARG A 262 -0.99 11.05 11.00
N LYS A 263 0.23 11.42 10.61
CA LYS A 263 0.52 12.69 9.94
C LYS A 263 1.15 12.41 8.60
N ARG A 264 0.70 13.12 7.58
CA ARG A 264 1.30 13.10 6.25
C ARG A 264 1.67 14.51 5.85
N ILE A 265 2.88 14.64 5.32
CA ILE A 265 3.35 15.87 4.68
C ILE A 265 3.85 15.47 3.31
N GLY A 266 3.29 16.06 2.27
CA GLY A 266 3.75 15.88 0.91
C GLY A 266 4.17 17.21 0.31
N ALA A 267 5.21 17.18 -0.51
CA ALA A 267 5.64 18.32 -1.31
C ALA A 267 6.19 17.84 -2.65
N ASN A 268 5.90 18.57 -3.70
CA ASN A 268 6.49 18.35 -5.00
C ASN A 268 6.85 19.69 -5.63
N LEU A 269 7.98 19.73 -6.33
CA LEU A 269 8.41 20.84 -7.17
C LEU A 269 8.80 20.28 -8.52
N ASN A 270 8.12 20.74 -9.55
CA ASN A 270 8.33 20.32 -10.92
C ASN A 270 8.66 21.54 -11.76
N LEU A 271 9.75 21.45 -12.51
CA LEU A 271 10.21 22.47 -13.43
C LEU A 271 10.23 21.88 -14.83
N ASP A 272 9.76 22.64 -15.79
CA ASP A 272 9.78 22.30 -17.20
C ASP A 272 10.44 23.42 -17.96
N TRP A 273 11.34 23.10 -18.88
CA TRP A 273 11.95 24.06 -19.77
C TRP A 273 11.84 23.57 -21.21
N ARG A 274 11.11 24.33 -22.02
CA ARG A 274 10.87 24.05 -23.45
C ARG A 274 11.39 25.24 -24.26
N PRO A 275 12.71 25.32 -24.48
CA PRO A 275 13.31 26.47 -25.18
C PRO A 275 12.87 26.60 -26.64
N ASN A 276 12.42 25.49 -27.23
CA ASN A 276 11.89 25.39 -28.60
C ASN A 276 10.99 24.15 -28.71
N GLU A 277 10.40 23.92 -29.90
CA GLU A 277 9.50 22.77 -30.14
C GLU A 277 10.20 21.40 -30.13
N ASP A 278 11.52 21.39 -30.30
CA ASP A 278 12.33 20.16 -30.42
C ASP A 278 13.01 19.75 -29.12
N SER A 279 12.97 20.60 -28.10
CA SER A 279 13.72 20.36 -26.86
C SER A 279 12.85 20.57 -25.66
N LYS A 280 12.80 19.55 -24.79
CA LYS A 280 12.10 19.57 -23.50
C LYS A 280 13.05 19.06 -22.43
N TYR A 281 13.14 19.81 -21.34
CA TYR A 281 13.91 19.42 -20.14
C TYR A 281 12.99 19.51 -18.93
N TYR A 282 13.21 18.65 -17.97
CA TYR A 282 12.40 18.65 -16.75
C TYR A 282 13.18 18.25 -15.51
N LEU A 283 12.77 18.79 -14.39
CA LEU A 283 13.06 18.31 -13.04
C LEU A 283 11.72 17.94 -12.40
N ARG A 284 11.64 16.73 -11.86
CA ARG A 284 10.49 16.24 -11.09
C ARG A 284 10.96 15.88 -9.70
N THR A 285 10.25 16.32 -8.69
CA THR A 285 10.57 15.97 -7.30
C THR A 285 9.31 15.58 -6.53
N LEU A 286 9.44 14.60 -5.67
CA LEU A 286 8.42 14.21 -4.69
C LEU A 286 9.10 14.01 -3.35
N TYR A 287 8.56 14.64 -2.32
CA TYR A 287 8.85 14.34 -0.92
C TYR A 287 7.56 13.96 -0.21
N SER A 288 7.59 12.86 0.51
CA SER A 288 6.51 12.43 1.39
C SER A 288 7.07 12.00 2.73
N GLN A 289 6.49 12.50 3.81
CA GLN A 289 6.70 12.06 5.18
C GLN A 289 5.40 11.51 5.74
N PHE A 290 5.48 10.32 6.31
CA PHE A 290 4.40 9.66 7.01
C PHE A 290 4.85 9.34 8.43
N ASP A 291 4.20 9.95 9.42
CA ASP A 291 4.40 9.67 10.84
C ASP A 291 3.18 8.92 11.37
N ASP A 292 3.41 7.83 12.07
CA ASP A 292 2.40 6.98 12.70
C ASP A 292 2.74 6.84 14.19
N ALA A 293 1.89 7.40 15.06
CA ALA A 293 1.98 7.24 16.49
C ALA A 293 0.80 6.39 16.96
N GLU A 294 1.10 5.26 17.55
CA GLU A 294 0.13 4.24 17.95
C GLU A 294 0.23 3.92 19.43
N THR A 295 -0.91 3.90 20.09
CA THR A 295 -1.09 3.28 21.39
C THR A 295 -1.99 2.05 21.24
N ARG A 296 -1.59 0.91 21.81
CA ARG A 296 -2.38 -0.32 21.80
C ARG A 296 -2.49 -0.87 23.21
N GLN A 297 -3.70 -0.92 23.71
CA GLN A 297 -4.04 -1.67 24.93
C GLN A 297 -4.60 -3.03 24.51
N ARG A 298 -4.19 -4.10 25.19
CA ARG A 298 -4.78 -5.42 24.98
C ARG A 298 -4.87 -6.24 26.24
N VAL A 299 -5.92 -7.09 26.29
CA VAL A 299 -6.07 -8.19 27.22
C VAL A 299 -6.03 -9.50 26.44
N ILE A 300 -5.34 -10.49 26.97
CA ILE A 300 -5.15 -11.82 26.35
C ILE A 300 -5.62 -12.86 27.34
N PHE A 301 -6.50 -13.74 26.90
CA PHE A 301 -7.00 -14.89 27.66
C PHE A 301 -6.42 -16.16 27.05
N ASN A 302 -5.55 -16.87 27.80
CA ASN A 302 -4.93 -18.13 27.38
C ASN A 302 -5.77 -19.27 27.95
N PHE A 303 -6.65 -19.85 27.14
CA PHE A 303 -7.59 -20.89 27.58
C PHE A 303 -6.94 -22.25 27.69
N ASP A 304 -5.89 -22.51 26.94
CA ASP A 304 -5.10 -23.74 26.96
C ASP A 304 -4.27 -23.95 28.24
N ASP A 305 -4.05 -22.87 29.00
CA ASP A 305 -3.49 -22.96 30.35
C ASP A 305 -4.41 -23.72 31.32
N ALA A 306 -5.73 -23.79 31.02
CA ALA A 306 -6.72 -24.51 31.84
C ALA A 306 -6.93 -25.96 31.36
N LYS A 307 -7.46 -26.81 32.22
CA LYS A 307 -8.03 -28.07 31.77
C LYS A 307 -9.35 -27.81 31.05
N MET A 308 -9.33 -27.88 29.73
CA MET A 308 -10.53 -27.72 28.92
C MET A 308 -11.37 -29.01 28.93
N VAL A 309 -12.60 -28.91 29.39
CA VAL A 309 -13.55 -30.05 29.45
C VAL A 309 -14.71 -29.75 28.51
N LYS A 310 -14.85 -30.53 27.42
CA LYS A 310 -15.97 -30.36 26.45
C LYS A 310 -17.29 -30.69 27.16
N THR A 311 -18.22 -29.71 27.10
CA THR A 311 -19.57 -29.82 27.73
C THR A 311 -20.70 -29.86 26.68
N GLY A 312 -20.40 -29.47 25.42
CA GLY A 312 -21.34 -29.50 24.32
C GLY A 312 -20.59 -29.35 22.97
N THR A 313 -21.35 -29.20 21.90
CA THR A 313 -20.75 -28.89 20.62
C THR A 313 -20.18 -27.46 20.70
N ASP A 314 -18.87 -27.32 20.50
CA ASP A 314 -18.15 -26.04 20.57
C ASP A 314 -18.24 -25.32 21.93
N GLN A 315 -18.57 -26.06 23.04
CA GLN A 315 -18.68 -25.54 24.41
C GLN A 315 -17.74 -26.25 25.32
N TYR A 316 -17.05 -25.51 26.18
CA TYR A 316 -16.04 -26.01 27.09
C TYR A 316 -16.19 -25.36 28.46
N ARG A 317 -15.92 -26.17 29.51
CA ARG A 317 -15.63 -25.67 30.84
C ARG A 317 -14.11 -25.62 31.00
N LEU A 318 -13.65 -24.50 31.54
CA LEU A 318 -12.23 -24.20 31.80
C LEU A 318 -11.98 -24.44 33.31
N ASP A 319 -11.36 -25.57 33.64
CA ASP A 319 -11.12 -25.94 35.04
C ASP A 319 -9.68 -25.56 35.44
N GLY A 320 -9.56 -24.79 36.49
CA GLY A 320 -8.30 -24.48 37.15
C GLY A 320 -7.38 -23.61 36.28
N MET A 321 -7.92 -22.56 35.64
CA MET A 321 -7.10 -21.55 34.97
C MET A 321 -6.07 -20.96 35.93
N PRO A 322 -4.74 -21.03 35.60
CA PRO A 322 -3.70 -20.49 36.46
C PRO A 322 -3.84 -18.97 36.63
N LYS A 323 -3.25 -18.43 37.69
CA LYS A 323 -3.26 -17.01 37.99
C LYS A 323 -2.64 -16.16 36.89
N ASP A 324 -1.73 -16.68 36.07
CA ASP A 324 -0.99 -16.01 35.04
C ASP A 324 -1.50 -16.29 33.60
N SER A 325 -2.71 -16.90 33.49
CA SER A 325 -3.37 -17.18 32.20
C SER A 325 -3.99 -15.97 31.52
N ILE A 326 -3.99 -14.81 32.18
CA ILE A 326 -4.49 -13.57 31.58
C ILE A 326 -3.37 -12.52 31.59
N ASP A 327 -3.08 -11.98 30.38
CA ASP A 327 -2.08 -10.94 30.19
C ASP A 327 -2.77 -9.59 29.90
N LYS A 328 -2.24 -8.52 30.47
CA LYS A 328 -2.50 -7.16 30.01
C LYS A 328 -1.23 -6.54 29.43
N ARG A 329 -1.35 -5.90 28.27
CA ARG A 329 -0.21 -5.32 27.59
C ARG A 329 -0.56 -3.92 27.08
N MET A 330 0.37 -2.98 27.27
CA MET A 330 0.31 -1.63 26.71
C MET A 330 1.50 -1.43 25.80
N ARG A 331 1.25 -1.14 24.52
CA ARG A 331 2.26 -0.77 23.55
C ARG A 331 2.12 0.71 23.17
N TYR A 332 3.23 1.38 23.05
CA TYR A 332 3.37 2.65 22.40
C TYR A 332 4.42 2.54 21.32
N ARG A 333 4.14 3.09 20.14
CA ARG A 333 5.06 3.08 19.00
C ARG A 333 5.00 4.41 18.27
N THR A 334 6.17 4.93 17.86
CA THR A 334 6.27 5.99 16.85
C THR A 334 7.06 5.48 15.67
N LYS A 335 6.42 5.48 14.51
CA LYS A 335 7.01 5.10 13.23
C LYS A 335 7.06 6.34 12.33
N LYS A 336 8.19 6.53 11.66
CA LYS A 336 8.36 7.57 10.66
C LYS A 336 8.84 6.95 9.36
N GLU A 337 8.11 7.17 8.30
CA GLU A 337 8.51 6.80 6.94
C GLU A 337 8.75 8.07 6.12
N ASN A 338 9.85 8.11 5.36
CA ASN A 338 10.16 9.20 4.45
C ASN A 338 10.40 8.61 3.05
N THR A 339 9.81 9.23 2.05
CA THR A 339 10.08 8.92 0.64
C THR A 339 10.49 10.21 -0.06
N PHE A 340 11.64 10.16 -0.72
CA PHE A 340 12.12 11.21 -1.60
C PHE A 340 12.42 10.61 -2.97
N ALA A 341 11.92 11.25 -4.03
CA ALA A 341 12.20 10.91 -5.40
C ALA A 341 12.54 12.17 -6.17
N ALA A 342 13.60 12.11 -6.99
CA ALA A 342 13.98 13.20 -7.88
C ALA A 342 14.44 12.63 -9.23
N SER A 343 13.89 13.15 -10.32
CA SER A 343 14.30 12.82 -11.68
C SER A 343 14.59 14.07 -12.47
N LEU A 344 15.72 14.06 -13.18
CA LEU A 344 16.13 15.09 -14.13
C LEU A 344 16.24 14.43 -15.51
N GLY A 345 15.61 14.98 -16.50
CA GLY A 345 15.63 14.40 -17.84
C GLY A 345 15.30 15.39 -18.94
N GLY A 346 15.27 14.87 -20.15
CA GLY A 346 14.92 15.65 -21.33
C GLY A 346 14.60 14.77 -22.52
N GLU A 347 13.97 15.39 -23.50
CA GLU A 347 13.68 14.87 -24.81
C GLU A 347 14.16 15.86 -25.86
N ASN A 348 14.91 15.38 -26.84
CA ASN A 348 15.38 16.18 -27.94
C ASN A 348 15.01 15.51 -29.27
N LYS A 349 14.32 16.24 -30.14
CA LYS A 349 14.03 15.83 -31.49
C LYS A 349 15.19 16.29 -32.38
N LEU A 350 15.83 15.34 -33.02
CA LEU A 350 16.84 15.55 -34.05
C LEU A 350 16.21 15.32 -35.42
N THR A 351 16.92 15.62 -36.48
CA THR A 351 16.39 15.49 -37.86
C THR A 351 15.79 14.11 -38.15
N ASN A 352 16.40 13.03 -37.66
CA ASN A 352 15.98 11.65 -37.93
C ASN A 352 15.82 10.82 -36.68
N ALA A 353 15.88 11.42 -35.47
CA ALA A 353 15.80 10.68 -34.23
C ALA A 353 15.19 11.52 -33.11
N VAL A 354 14.55 10.85 -32.19
CA VAL A 354 14.19 11.42 -30.88
C VAL A 354 15.04 10.73 -29.82
N VAL A 355 15.72 11.55 -29.01
CA VAL A 355 16.55 11.07 -27.90
C VAL A 355 15.89 11.53 -26.61
N ASP A 356 15.52 10.59 -25.74
CA ASP A 356 15.09 10.87 -24.39
C ASP A 356 16.06 10.25 -23.37
N TYR A 357 16.27 10.96 -22.28
CA TYR A 357 17.19 10.54 -21.23
C TYR A 357 16.72 11.02 -19.87
N ARG A 358 17.09 10.25 -18.84
CA ARG A 358 16.75 10.52 -17.46
C ARG A 358 17.78 9.99 -16.49
N ILE A 359 18.08 10.78 -15.47
CA ILE A 359 18.77 10.32 -14.27
C ILE A 359 17.79 10.44 -13.10
N GLY A 360 17.85 9.49 -12.19
CA GLY A 360 16.94 9.41 -11.06
C GLY A 360 17.64 9.09 -9.75
N TYR A 361 17.08 9.58 -8.68
CA TYR A 361 17.46 9.23 -7.31
C TYR A 361 16.21 9.04 -6.49
N THR A 362 16.14 7.90 -5.78
CA THR A 362 15.08 7.66 -4.79
C THR A 362 15.71 7.24 -3.46
N ARG A 363 15.04 7.63 -2.38
CA ARG A 363 15.33 7.18 -1.02
C ARG A 363 14.04 6.96 -0.28
N THR A 364 13.89 5.77 0.28
CA THR A 364 12.85 5.47 1.27
C THR A 364 13.51 5.08 2.58
N GLU A 365 12.91 5.49 3.69
CA GLU A 365 13.42 5.25 5.01
C GLU A 365 12.27 4.98 5.96
N GLU A 366 12.38 3.94 6.79
CA GLU A 366 11.55 3.73 7.96
C GLU A 366 12.41 3.84 9.22
N ARG A 367 11.90 4.52 10.23
CA ARG A 367 12.47 4.59 11.58
C ARG A 367 11.38 4.37 12.61
N VAL A 368 11.59 3.37 13.43
CA VAL A 368 10.85 3.11 14.65
C VAL A 368 11.82 3.32 15.81
N ASN A 369 11.92 4.55 16.30
CA ASN A 369 12.88 4.88 17.35
C ASN A 369 12.33 4.62 18.76
N ASP A 370 11.01 4.62 18.89
CA ASP A 370 10.31 4.59 20.16
C ASP A 370 9.15 3.58 20.05
N GLU A 371 9.49 2.30 20.16
CA GLU A 371 8.53 1.22 20.35
C GLU A 371 8.82 0.52 21.66
N MET A 372 7.80 0.48 22.53
CA MET A 372 7.87 -0.14 23.82
C MET A 372 6.55 -0.80 24.17
N GLU A 373 6.58 -2.05 24.58
CA GLU A 373 5.44 -2.77 25.14
C GLU A 373 5.72 -3.16 26.58
N ALA A 374 4.89 -2.71 27.51
CA ALA A 374 4.87 -3.19 28.88
C ALA A 374 3.90 -4.37 29.01
N ARG A 375 4.37 -5.49 29.57
CA ARG A 375 3.58 -6.71 29.75
C ARG A 375 3.39 -7.01 31.23
N PHE A 376 2.15 -7.36 31.57
CA PHE A 376 1.74 -7.71 32.92
C PHE A 376 0.92 -9.01 32.88
N LYS A 377 1.09 -9.85 33.90
CA LYS A 377 0.35 -11.10 34.07
C LYS A 377 -0.53 -11.02 35.29
N LEU A 378 -1.73 -11.59 35.17
CA LEU A 378 -2.63 -11.72 36.33
C LEU A 378 -1.95 -12.47 37.46
N ASN A 379 -1.96 -11.95 38.68
CA ASN A 379 -1.31 -12.54 39.87
C ASN A 379 -2.32 -12.74 41.00
N GLY A 380 -3.52 -13.14 40.65
CA GLY A 380 -4.59 -13.44 41.59
C GLY A 380 -4.59 -14.92 42.05
N LYS A 381 -5.77 -15.48 42.23
CA LYS A 381 -5.98 -16.90 42.53
C LYS A 381 -6.35 -17.62 41.23
N ALA A 382 -6.13 -18.94 41.19
CA ALA A 382 -6.68 -19.79 40.15
C ALA A 382 -8.23 -19.70 40.16
N PHE A 383 -8.85 -19.79 38.99
CA PHE A 383 -10.27 -19.59 38.78
C PHE A 383 -10.79 -20.56 37.69
N ASN A 384 -12.10 -20.63 37.51
CA ASN A 384 -12.69 -21.45 36.46
C ASN A 384 -13.49 -20.54 35.50
N GLY A 385 -13.85 -21.12 34.37
CA GLY A 385 -14.61 -20.36 33.37
C GLY A 385 -15.36 -21.27 32.39
N THR A 386 -15.96 -20.64 31.43
CA THR A 386 -16.57 -21.30 30.28
C THR A 386 -16.11 -20.63 29.00
N LEU A 387 -16.01 -21.41 27.95
CA LEU A 387 -15.72 -20.94 26.58
C LEU A 387 -16.78 -21.53 25.66
N ASP A 388 -17.44 -20.68 24.89
CA ASP A 388 -18.39 -21.05 23.84
C ASP A 388 -17.91 -20.49 22.51
N GLN A 389 -17.48 -21.35 21.61
CA GLN A 389 -16.99 -21.02 20.26
C GLN A 389 -18.03 -21.35 19.15
N SER A 390 -19.30 -21.51 19.51
CA SER A 390 -20.39 -21.82 18.57
C SER A 390 -20.74 -20.62 17.67
N SER A 391 -20.39 -19.41 18.07
CA SER A 391 -20.52 -18.18 17.29
C SER A 391 -19.21 -17.79 16.62
N ARG A 392 -19.28 -16.85 15.65
CA ARG A 392 -18.11 -16.35 14.91
C ARG A 392 -16.99 -15.82 15.80
N LEU A 393 -17.34 -15.11 16.86
CA LEU A 393 -16.40 -14.73 17.91
C LEU A 393 -16.73 -15.57 19.15
N PRO A 394 -15.77 -16.28 19.73
CA PRO A 394 -15.99 -17.02 20.98
C PRO A 394 -16.40 -16.09 22.10
N SER A 395 -17.33 -16.57 22.91
CA SER A 395 -17.72 -15.93 24.17
C SER A 395 -17.14 -16.71 25.36
N TYR A 396 -16.84 -16.01 26.42
CA TYR A 396 -16.25 -16.59 27.62
C TYR A 396 -16.85 -15.97 28.89
N SER A 397 -16.77 -16.71 29.99
CA SER A 397 -17.10 -16.18 31.31
C SER A 397 -16.17 -16.78 32.37
N PHE A 398 -15.90 -16.04 33.42
CA PHE A 398 -15.07 -16.49 34.55
C PHE A 398 -15.86 -16.32 35.85
N ASP A 399 -15.65 -17.26 36.79
CA ASP A 399 -16.25 -17.27 38.14
C ASP A 399 -15.65 -16.20 39.08
N ASN A 400 -14.52 -15.60 38.68
CA ASN A 400 -13.84 -14.56 39.44
C ASN A 400 -13.50 -13.34 38.55
N PRO A 401 -14.01 -12.15 38.91
CA PRO A 401 -13.78 -10.93 38.12
C PRO A 401 -12.43 -10.25 38.42
N GLN A 402 -11.50 -10.88 39.15
CA GLN A 402 -10.20 -10.27 39.52
C GLN A 402 -9.39 -9.73 38.34
N TRP A 403 -9.60 -10.27 37.12
CA TRP A 403 -8.91 -9.85 35.91
C TRP A 403 -9.32 -8.44 35.41
N LEU A 404 -10.42 -7.92 35.90
CA LEU A 404 -10.90 -6.57 35.54
C LEU A 404 -10.06 -5.47 36.21
N ASP A 405 -9.51 -5.73 37.40
CA ASP A 405 -8.80 -4.76 38.24
C ASP A 405 -7.28 -4.85 38.05
N ASN A 406 -6.68 -3.75 37.62
CA ASN A 406 -5.22 -3.63 37.37
C ASN A 406 -4.37 -3.85 38.61
N SER A 407 -4.93 -3.77 39.85
CA SER A 407 -4.19 -4.04 41.08
C SER A 407 -3.80 -5.53 41.23
N ASN A 408 -4.47 -6.43 40.49
CA ASN A 408 -4.20 -7.86 40.50
C ASN A 408 -3.13 -8.31 39.50
N TYR A 409 -2.47 -7.36 38.82
CA TYR A 409 -1.46 -7.69 37.81
C TYR A 409 -0.04 -7.43 38.28
N ALA A 410 0.85 -8.38 37.99
CA ALA A 410 2.28 -8.25 38.26
C ALA A 410 3.03 -7.94 36.96
N PHE A 411 4.04 -7.08 37.04
CA PHE A 411 4.93 -6.78 35.92
C PHE A 411 5.68 -8.05 35.48
N ASP A 412 5.71 -8.30 34.18
CA ASP A 412 6.48 -9.36 33.56
C ASP A 412 7.72 -8.81 32.84
N ARG A 413 7.57 -7.89 31.89
CA ARG A 413 8.68 -7.34 31.12
C ARG A 413 8.30 -6.08 30.35
N PHE A 414 9.33 -5.36 29.94
CA PHE A 414 9.29 -4.45 28.79
C PHE A 414 9.87 -5.14 27.55
N VAL A 415 9.27 -4.88 26.41
CA VAL A 415 9.81 -5.24 25.08
C VAL A 415 10.07 -3.94 24.34
N LEU A 416 11.28 -3.77 23.86
CA LEU A 416 11.69 -2.64 23.03
C LEU A 416 11.96 -3.15 21.62
N SER A 417 11.45 -2.50 20.58
CA SER A 417 11.59 -2.96 19.20
C SER A 417 11.94 -1.81 18.24
N PRO A 418 13.03 -1.08 18.48
CA PRO A 418 13.48 -0.08 17.53
C PRO A 418 13.91 -0.75 16.21
N LYS A 419 13.59 -0.06 15.11
CA LYS A 419 13.90 -0.57 13.76
C LYS A 419 14.30 0.59 12.85
N GLN A 420 15.24 0.31 11.95
CA GLN A 420 15.62 1.23 10.89
C GLN A 420 15.78 0.48 9.56
N VAL A 421 15.14 0.99 8.53
CA VAL A 421 15.29 0.54 7.15
C VAL A 421 15.69 1.73 6.29
N ASN A 422 16.72 1.59 5.48
CA ASN A 422 17.13 2.55 4.46
C ASN A 422 17.19 1.85 3.11
N ASP A 423 16.59 2.45 2.10
CA ASP A 423 16.59 1.94 0.74
C ASP A 423 16.85 3.12 -0.20
N LYS A 424 17.91 3.05 -1.00
CA LYS A 424 18.35 4.10 -1.91
C LYS A 424 18.57 3.50 -3.28
N GLU A 425 18.13 4.19 -4.32
CA GLU A 425 18.38 3.79 -5.69
C GLU A 425 18.83 5.00 -6.53
N HIS A 426 19.85 4.82 -7.31
CA HIS A 426 20.26 5.67 -8.40
C HIS A 426 19.86 5.01 -9.71
N SER A 427 19.46 5.79 -10.71
CA SER A 427 19.14 5.26 -12.02
C SER A 427 19.59 6.20 -13.13
N ALA A 428 19.92 5.63 -14.28
CA ALA A 428 20.21 6.38 -15.49
C ALA A 428 19.62 5.63 -16.69
N GLN A 429 18.93 6.33 -17.55
CA GLN A 429 18.29 5.79 -18.75
C GLN A 429 18.53 6.69 -19.95
N VAL A 430 18.74 6.09 -21.12
CA VAL A 430 18.77 6.77 -22.41
C VAL A 430 18.03 5.92 -23.44
N ASN A 431 17.20 6.57 -24.24
CA ASN A 431 16.47 5.95 -25.34
C ASN A 431 16.69 6.76 -26.62
N VAL A 432 16.79 6.07 -27.74
CA VAL A 432 16.89 6.67 -29.06
C VAL A 432 15.84 6.02 -29.96
N ARG A 433 14.99 6.83 -30.57
CA ARG A 433 13.97 6.39 -31.53
C ARG A 433 14.25 7.01 -32.88
N PHE A 434 14.24 6.19 -33.90
CA PHE A 434 14.31 6.60 -35.30
C PHE A 434 12.93 6.41 -35.94
N ASP A 435 12.37 7.47 -36.47
CA ASP A 435 11.03 7.47 -37.06
C ASP A 435 11.16 7.42 -38.60
N GLY A 436 10.43 6.48 -39.21
CA GLY A 436 10.16 6.41 -40.64
C GLY A 436 8.69 6.74 -40.93
N ASP A 437 8.25 6.65 -42.21
CA ASP A 437 6.90 7.05 -42.64
C ASP A 437 5.78 6.24 -41.94
N SER A 438 5.96 4.92 -41.76
CA SER A 438 5.01 4.00 -41.14
C SER A 438 5.64 3.03 -40.16
N SER A 439 6.83 3.35 -39.71
CA SER A 439 7.56 2.50 -38.76
C SER A 439 8.51 3.31 -37.89
N SER A 440 8.84 2.78 -36.75
CA SER A 440 9.91 3.31 -35.91
C SER A 440 10.72 2.18 -35.28
N ILE A 441 11.97 2.49 -34.99
CA ILE A 441 12.84 1.58 -34.20
C ILE A 441 13.35 2.33 -32.98
N LYS A 442 13.21 1.75 -31.81
CA LYS A 442 13.63 2.33 -30.53
C LYS A 442 14.61 1.42 -29.84
N PHE A 443 15.68 2.00 -29.34
CA PHE A 443 16.71 1.33 -28.54
C PHE A 443 16.87 2.07 -27.23
N GLY A 444 17.21 1.34 -26.16
CA GLY A 444 17.51 2.00 -24.90
C GLY A 444 18.40 1.19 -23.98
N LEU A 445 19.01 1.92 -23.07
CA LEU A 445 19.85 1.42 -21.99
C LEU A 445 19.31 1.96 -20.66
N LEU A 446 19.34 1.12 -19.63
CA LEU A 446 19.01 1.47 -18.26
C LEU A 446 20.03 0.86 -17.31
N GLY A 447 20.53 1.67 -16.38
CA GLY A 447 21.25 1.23 -15.19
C GLY A 447 20.49 1.62 -13.94
N ARG A 448 20.38 0.70 -12.96
CA ARG A 448 19.83 0.94 -11.62
C ARG A 448 20.81 0.38 -10.60
N TRP A 449 21.11 1.16 -9.58
CA TRP A 449 22.03 0.81 -8.48
C TRP A 449 21.31 1.06 -7.17
N ARG A 450 21.01 -0.01 -6.46
CA ARG A 450 20.21 0.03 -5.23
C ARG A 450 21.03 -0.48 -4.06
N ASP A 451 21.02 0.29 -2.98
CA ASP A 451 21.60 -0.05 -1.69
C ASP A 451 20.51 -0.10 -0.63
N ARG A 452 20.54 -1.14 0.19
CA ARG A 452 19.57 -1.37 1.25
C ARG A 452 20.25 -1.78 2.54
N ASP A 453 19.79 -1.20 3.65
CA ASP A 453 20.25 -1.47 5.00
C ASP A 453 19.05 -1.67 5.93
N VAL A 454 19.02 -2.78 6.64
CA VAL A 454 17.96 -3.15 7.59
C VAL A 454 18.61 -3.47 8.93
N ASN A 455 18.16 -2.80 9.96
CA ASN A 455 18.57 -3.02 11.35
C ASN A 455 17.34 -3.13 12.24
N VAL A 456 17.19 -4.25 12.93
CA VAL A 456 16.11 -4.55 13.88
C VAL A 456 16.75 -4.83 15.23
N ASP A 457 16.26 -4.19 16.30
CA ASP A 457 16.81 -4.37 17.64
C ASP A 457 15.69 -4.63 18.65
N GLU A 458 15.23 -5.89 18.73
CA GLU A 458 14.22 -6.28 19.71
C GLU A 458 14.85 -6.83 20.99
N ARG A 459 14.43 -6.28 22.13
CA ARG A 459 14.97 -6.66 23.44
C ARG A 459 13.89 -6.81 24.49
N GLU A 460 13.88 -7.96 25.18
CA GLU A 460 13.09 -8.18 26.38
C GLU A 460 13.90 -7.83 27.65
N LEU A 461 13.31 -6.99 28.49
CA LEU A 461 13.93 -6.48 29.72
C LEU A 461 13.02 -6.80 30.91
N ARG A 462 13.51 -7.64 31.83
CA ARG A 462 12.69 -8.19 32.94
C ARG A 462 13.18 -7.80 34.33
N VAL A 463 14.44 -7.41 34.46
CA VAL A 463 15.08 -7.11 35.74
C VAL A 463 15.20 -5.61 35.92
N GLY A 464 14.54 -5.06 36.92
CA GLY A 464 14.53 -3.61 37.18
C GLY A 464 13.61 -3.23 38.34
N PRO A 465 13.35 -1.95 38.53
CA PRO A 465 12.43 -1.45 39.56
C PRO A 465 11.04 -2.05 39.43
N LYS A 466 10.40 -2.33 40.58
CA LYS A 466 9.02 -2.82 40.58
C LYS A 466 8.07 -1.72 40.10
N VAL A 467 7.14 -2.11 39.25
CA VAL A 467 6.04 -1.26 38.77
C VAL A 467 4.72 -1.94 39.05
N ALA A 468 3.75 -1.21 39.57
CA ALA A 468 2.39 -1.67 39.77
C ALA A 468 1.51 -1.16 38.61
N LEU A 469 0.79 -2.05 37.93
CA LEU A 469 -0.09 -1.65 36.82
C LEU A 469 -1.18 -0.67 37.30
N SER A 470 -1.64 -0.81 38.55
CA SER A 470 -2.61 0.11 39.17
C SER A 470 -2.15 1.58 39.19
N SER A 471 -0.83 1.86 39.12
CA SER A 471 -0.34 3.22 39.03
C SER A 471 -0.55 3.86 37.65
N TRP A 472 -0.93 3.07 36.66
CA TRP A 472 -1.25 3.51 35.30
C TRP A 472 -2.72 3.29 34.96
N SER A 473 -3.59 2.96 35.94
CA SER A 473 -4.99 2.64 35.68
C SER A 473 -5.78 3.87 35.20
N THR A 474 -6.64 3.62 34.22
CA THR A 474 -7.68 4.54 33.76
C THR A 474 -9.03 3.81 33.76
N SER A 475 -10.11 4.51 33.39
CA SER A 475 -11.40 3.88 33.12
C SER A 475 -11.27 2.81 32.03
N SER A 476 -12.11 1.78 32.11
CA SER A 476 -12.18 0.74 31.05
C SER A 476 -12.44 1.38 29.70
N PRO A 477 -11.59 1.14 28.68
CA PRO A 477 -11.87 1.62 27.33
C PRO A 477 -13.07 0.91 26.73
N GLU A 478 -13.88 1.64 25.97
CA GLU A 478 -14.96 1.05 25.20
C GLU A 478 -14.40 0.15 24.10
N HIS A 479 -15.00 -1.02 23.91
CA HIS A 479 -14.65 -1.98 22.88
C HIS A 479 -15.89 -2.74 22.39
N ARG A 480 -16.08 -2.83 21.06
CA ARG A 480 -17.32 -3.37 20.47
C ARG A 480 -17.58 -4.85 20.77
N HIS A 481 -16.55 -5.65 20.96
CA HIS A 481 -16.65 -7.11 21.05
C HIS A 481 -16.22 -7.70 22.39
N GLY A 482 -15.77 -6.88 23.33
CA GLY A 482 -15.31 -7.40 24.60
C GLY A 482 -15.05 -6.34 25.65
N ASN A 483 -14.50 -6.78 26.77
CA ASN A 483 -14.12 -5.94 27.88
C ASN A 483 -12.62 -6.08 28.13
N LEU A 484 -11.91 -4.98 28.32
CA LEU A 484 -10.47 -4.96 28.63
C LEU A 484 -10.20 -4.86 30.14
N GLY A 485 -11.24 -4.72 30.97
CA GLY A 485 -11.08 -4.36 32.37
C GLY A 485 -10.59 -2.90 32.50
N ASP A 486 -9.98 -2.54 33.64
CA ASP A 486 -9.37 -1.23 33.81
C ASP A 486 -8.41 -0.90 32.65
N GLY A 487 -8.50 0.31 32.14
CA GLY A 487 -7.63 0.81 31.10
C GLY A 487 -6.21 1.10 31.60
N MET A 488 -5.31 1.43 30.69
CA MET A 488 -3.91 1.73 30.97
C MET A 488 -3.53 3.08 30.34
N ASP A 489 -2.83 3.91 31.11
CA ASP A 489 -2.33 5.22 30.66
C ASP A 489 -0.95 5.09 30.00
N SER A 490 -0.88 5.29 28.69
CA SER A 490 0.36 5.25 27.93
C SER A 490 1.32 6.40 28.29
N ALA A 491 0.79 7.56 28.69
CA ALA A 491 1.64 8.69 29.11
C ALA A 491 2.32 8.40 30.45
N ALA A 492 1.59 7.79 31.39
CA ALA A 492 2.16 7.34 32.67
C ALA A 492 3.23 6.25 32.46
N MET A 493 2.98 5.28 31.55
CA MET A 493 3.95 4.25 31.19
C MET A 493 5.24 4.90 30.62
N ARG A 494 5.12 5.83 29.68
CA ARG A 494 6.28 6.51 29.08
C ARG A 494 7.04 7.37 30.08
N ALA A 495 6.34 8.07 30.96
CA ALA A 495 6.97 8.86 32.03
C ALA A 495 7.75 7.94 33.00
N PHE A 496 7.18 6.79 33.35
CA PHE A 496 7.87 5.78 34.18
C PHE A 496 9.12 5.27 33.48
N TRP A 497 9.01 4.93 32.20
CA TRP A 497 10.15 4.45 31.39
C TRP A 497 11.24 5.53 31.27
N ALA A 498 10.90 6.77 31.02
CA ALA A 498 11.86 7.87 30.92
C ALA A 498 12.67 8.06 32.21
N ALA A 499 12.05 7.81 33.36
CA ALA A 499 12.72 7.93 34.66
C ALA A 499 13.52 6.68 35.07
N ASN A 500 13.11 5.49 34.64
CA ASN A 500 13.59 4.21 35.19
C ASN A 500 14.16 3.26 34.14
N GLY A 501 13.96 3.50 32.84
CA GLY A 501 14.28 2.54 31.76
C GLY A 501 15.74 2.10 31.75
N GLY A 502 16.69 2.99 32.07
CA GLY A 502 18.11 2.68 32.18
C GLY A 502 18.48 1.70 33.32
N GLN A 503 17.55 1.39 34.21
CA GLN A 503 17.75 0.44 35.30
C GLN A 503 17.23 -0.97 34.94
N TYR A 504 16.58 -1.13 33.75
CA TYR A 504 16.08 -2.42 33.32
C TYR A 504 17.11 -3.18 32.49
N SER A 505 17.17 -4.49 32.68
CA SER A 505 18.06 -5.40 31.95
C SER A 505 17.36 -6.71 31.62
N ALA A 506 17.88 -7.41 30.62
CA ALA A 506 17.49 -8.79 30.31
C ALA A 506 17.96 -9.75 31.41
N ARG A 507 17.24 -10.85 31.60
CA ARG A 507 17.75 -11.98 32.36
C ARG A 507 18.82 -12.72 31.53
N PRO A 508 19.80 -13.40 32.15
CA PRO A 508 20.81 -14.15 31.41
C PRO A 508 20.23 -15.18 30.41
N GLN A 509 19.09 -15.79 30.73
CA GLN A 509 18.43 -16.76 29.85
C GLN A 509 17.68 -16.13 28.67
N ASP A 510 17.43 -14.83 28.67
CA ASP A 510 16.79 -14.11 27.59
C ASP A 510 17.82 -13.62 26.54
N ALA A 511 19.11 -13.74 26.83
CA ALA A 511 20.17 -13.16 26.00
C ALA A 511 20.20 -13.74 24.58
N GLY A 512 20.01 -15.06 24.45
CA GLY A 512 19.96 -15.73 23.15
C GLY A 512 18.72 -15.36 22.34
N GLY A 513 17.54 -15.31 22.99
CA GLY A 513 16.31 -14.87 22.36
C GLY A 513 16.41 -13.43 21.85
N ASN A 514 16.92 -12.51 22.69
CA ASN A 514 17.16 -11.13 22.28
C ASN A 514 18.15 -11.02 21.12
N ALA A 515 19.22 -11.85 21.11
CA ALA A 515 20.16 -11.87 20.00
C ALA A 515 19.54 -12.40 18.72
N MET A 516 18.67 -13.41 18.81
CA MET A 516 17.95 -13.96 17.66
C MET A 516 17.03 -12.92 17.05
N THR A 517 16.14 -12.30 17.83
CA THR A 517 15.17 -11.31 17.34
C THR A 517 15.82 -10.02 16.87
N SER A 518 17.00 -9.66 17.38
CA SER A 518 17.70 -8.41 17.00
C SER A 518 18.63 -8.57 15.80
N LEU A 519 19.26 -9.72 15.63
CA LEU A 519 20.41 -9.83 14.71
C LEU A 519 20.15 -10.75 13.51
N GLU A 520 19.18 -11.67 13.60
CA GLU A 520 18.87 -12.58 12.49
C GLU A 520 18.35 -11.82 11.26
N GLU A 521 17.52 -10.80 11.48
CA GLU A 521 16.89 -10.03 10.43
C GLU A 521 17.73 -8.87 9.91
N ASP A 522 18.88 -8.59 10.54
CA ASP A 522 19.80 -7.56 10.10
C ASP A 522 20.50 -7.97 8.81
N TYR A 523 20.47 -7.09 7.82
CA TYR A 523 21.25 -7.28 6.60
C TYR A 523 21.55 -5.97 5.88
N VAL A 524 22.61 -6.01 5.07
CA VAL A 524 22.95 -4.99 4.08
C VAL A 524 22.95 -5.67 2.71
N ALA A 525 22.30 -5.06 1.73
CA ALA A 525 22.23 -5.60 0.38
C ALA A 525 22.49 -4.52 -0.67
N SER A 526 23.10 -4.90 -1.78
CA SER A 526 23.16 -4.11 -3.01
C SER A 526 22.60 -4.91 -4.17
N GLU A 527 21.86 -4.24 -5.04
CA GLU A 527 21.30 -4.82 -6.26
C GLU A 527 21.52 -3.88 -7.44
N ASP A 528 22.29 -4.34 -8.41
CA ASP A 528 22.59 -3.62 -9.64
C ASP A 528 21.84 -4.27 -10.80
N ILE A 529 21.14 -3.48 -11.60
CA ILE A 529 20.38 -3.93 -12.77
C ILE A 529 20.86 -3.15 -13.98
N PHE A 530 21.36 -3.88 -14.98
CA PHE A 530 21.70 -3.34 -16.28
C PHE A 530 20.75 -3.91 -17.33
N ALA A 531 20.08 -3.03 -18.05
CA ALA A 531 19.11 -3.43 -19.05
C ALA A 531 19.38 -2.75 -20.40
N SER A 532 19.11 -3.49 -21.46
CA SER A 532 19.08 -2.98 -22.82
C SER A 532 17.86 -3.52 -23.56
N TYR A 533 17.34 -2.76 -24.50
CA TYR A 533 16.25 -3.24 -25.35
C TYR A 533 16.36 -2.72 -26.77
N ALA A 534 15.71 -3.46 -27.68
CA ALA A 534 15.43 -3.06 -29.03
C ALA A 534 13.95 -3.35 -29.34
N MET A 535 13.25 -2.38 -29.93
CA MET A 535 11.85 -2.46 -30.22
C MET A 535 11.54 -1.80 -31.54
N GLY A 536 10.73 -2.46 -32.37
CA GLY A 536 10.20 -1.91 -33.63
C GLY A 536 8.70 -1.69 -33.52
N THR A 537 8.21 -0.62 -34.14
CA THR A 537 6.78 -0.33 -34.33
C THR A 537 6.50 -0.22 -35.82
N TRP A 538 5.44 -0.86 -36.29
CA TRP A 538 5.01 -0.84 -37.69
C TRP A 538 3.51 -0.55 -37.76
N ASP A 539 3.13 0.45 -38.52
CA ASP A 539 1.76 0.83 -38.83
C ASP A 539 1.37 0.31 -40.22
N VAL A 540 0.43 -0.65 -40.27
CA VAL A 540 -0.07 -1.27 -41.50
C VAL A 540 -1.57 -1.01 -41.61
N GLY A 541 -1.95 0.11 -42.19
CA GLY A 541 -3.32 0.59 -42.22
C GLY A 541 -3.84 0.85 -40.78
N ALA A 542 -4.90 0.18 -40.39
CA ALA A 542 -5.46 0.30 -39.04
C ALA A 542 -4.76 -0.59 -37.99
N LEU A 543 -3.77 -1.39 -38.38
CA LEU A 543 -3.05 -2.29 -37.48
C LEU A 543 -1.68 -1.71 -37.12
N ARG A 544 -1.43 -1.51 -35.82
CA ARG A 544 -0.11 -1.24 -35.27
C ARG A 544 0.47 -2.49 -34.65
N ILE A 545 1.71 -2.81 -35.00
CA ILE A 545 2.47 -3.94 -34.49
C ILE A 545 3.68 -3.42 -33.74
N ILE A 546 3.89 -3.83 -32.50
CA ILE A 546 5.07 -3.51 -31.71
C ILE A 546 5.72 -4.84 -31.32
N GLY A 547 6.97 -5.00 -31.68
CA GLY A 547 7.74 -6.20 -31.35
C GLY A 547 9.16 -5.85 -30.88
N GLY A 548 9.65 -6.56 -29.89
CA GLY A 548 10.99 -6.30 -29.39
C GLY A 548 11.44 -7.26 -28.31
N VAL A 549 12.63 -7.03 -27.82
CA VAL A 549 13.23 -7.79 -26.72
C VAL A 549 13.93 -6.85 -25.77
N ARG A 550 13.77 -7.08 -24.50
CA ARG A 550 14.52 -6.48 -23.41
C ARG A 550 15.36 -7.54 -22.75
N VAL A 551 16.60 -7.19 -22.42
CA VAL A 551 17.52 -8.06 -21.66
C VAL A 551 17.90 -7.33 -20.39
N GLU A 552 17.72 -7.97 -19.23
CA GLU A 552 18.10 -7.45 -17.93
C GLU A 552 19.10 -8.37 -17.26
N ASN A 553 20.25 -7.85 -16.87
CA ASN A 553 21.22 -8.52 -16.00
C ASN A 553 21.10 -7.95 -14.60
N THR A 554 20.90 -8.82 -13.63
CA THR A 554 20.80 -8.47 -12.21
C THR A 554 21.99 -9.04 -11.47
N GLN A 555 22.65 -8.21 -10.67
CA GLN A 555 23.74 -8.60 -9.76
C GLN A 555 23.29 -8.26 -8.35
N PHE A 556 23.32 -9.23 -7.47
CA PHE A 556 22.91 -9.08 -6.08
C PHE A 556 24.03 -9.49 -5.15
N LYS A 557 24.26 -8.70 -4.10
CA LYS A 557 25.16 -9.01 -3.01
C LYS A 557 24.49 -8.65 -1.70
N ALA A 558 24.57 -9.55 -0.72
CA ALA A 558 24.09 -9.30 0.63
C ALA A 558 25.03 -9.82 1.70
N ILE A 559 25.00 -9.15 2.85
CA ILE A 559 25.65 -9.55 4.09
C ILE A 559 24.57 -9.62 5.15
N GLY A 560 24.39 -10.77 5.78
CA GLY A 560 23.48 -11.01 6.90
C GLY A 560 24.20 -11.77 8.00
N ASN A 561 23.44 -12.24 8.99
CA ASN A 561 23.99 -12.91 10.16
C ASN A 561 23.54 -14.36 10.25
N GLN A 562 24.45 -15.20 10.71
CA GLN A 562 24.12 -16.47 11.33
C GLN A 562 24.13 -16.28 12.85
N VAL A 563 22.99 -16.48 13.49
CA VAL A 563 22.84 -16.43 14.94
C VAL A 563 22.57 -17.84 15.45
N ASP A 564 23.46 -18.35 16.28
CA ASP A 564 23.36 -19.69 16.88
C ASP A 564 23.18 -19.53 18.39
N VAL A 565 21.97 -19.86 18.88
CA VAL A 565 21.60 -19.75 20.29
C VAL A 565 21.69 -21.13 20.93
N ALA A 566 22.46 -21.24 22.02
CA ALA A 566 22.60 -22.49 22.77
C ALA A 566 21.27 -22.88 23.43
N ALA A 567 21.06 -24.20 23.68
CA ALA A 567 19.82 -24.74 24.27
C ALA A 567 19.43 -24.12 25.63
N ASN A 568 20.40 -23.58 26.37
CA ASN A 568 20.14 -22.90 27.64
C ASN A 568 19.67 -21.42 27.48
N GLY A 569 19.61 -20.87 26.26
CA GLY A 569 19.24 -19.51 25.96
C GLY A 569 20.22 -18.43 26.44
N ARG A 570 21.32 -18.81 27.15
CA ARG A 570 22.22 -17.84 27.81
C ARG A 570 23.40 -17.41 26.97
N SER A 571 23.77 -18.21 26.01
CA SER A 571 24.92 -17.93 25.14
C SER A 571 24.52 -18.06 23.69
N PHE A 572 25.15 -17.26 22.86
CA PHE A 572 24.94 -17.26 21.41
C PHE A 572 26.22 -16.89 20.70
N THR A 573 26.31 -17.22 19.44
CA THR A 573 27.38 -16.76 18.55
C THR A 573 26.77 -16.11 17.32
N VAL A 574 27.44 -15.08 16.82
CA VAL A 574 27.02 -14.36 15.59
C VAL A 574 28.17 -14.47 14.59
N THR A 575 27.87 -14.93 13.40
CA THR A 575 28.83 -15.07 12.31
C THR A 575 28.27 -14.37 11.05
N PRO A 576 29.00 -13.40 10.48
CA PRO A 576 28.58 -12.77 9.23
C PRO A 576 28.53 -13.81 8.09
N ARG A 577 27.49 -13.70 7.26
CA ARG A 577 27.28 -14.52 6.06
C ARG A 577 27.23 -13.60 4.85
N VAL A 578 27.91 -13.96 3.78
CA VAL A 578 27.94 -13.21 2.51
C VAL A 578 27.35 -14.07 1.43
N ALA A 579 26.46 -13.50 0.63
CA ALA A 579 25.93 -14.13 -0.57
C ALA A 579 26.06 -13.19 -1.77
N ASN A 580 26.29 -13.80 -2.94
CA ASN A 580 26.28 -13.10 -4.21
C ASN A 580 25.52 -13.97 -5.21
N SER A 581 24.66 -13.33 -6.02
CA SER A 581 24.00 -13.99 -7.14
C SER A 581 23.99 -13.09 -8.37
N SER A 582 23.93 -13.69 -9.55
CA SER A 582 23.81 -12.94 -10.80
C SER A 582 23.05 -13.78 -11.82
N TYR A 583 22.11 -13.16 -12.50
CA TYR A 583 21.31 -13.80 -13.53
C TYR A 583 20.90 -12.81 -14.63
N THR A 584 20.53 -13.37 -15.79
CA THR A 584 20.11 -12.58 -16.95
C THR A 584 18.78 -13.09 -17.48
N ASN A 585 17.80 -12.17 -17.63
CA ASN A 585 16.50 -12.48 -18.18
C ASN A 585 16.33 -11.83 -19.55
N ALA A 586 15.88 -12.63 -20.53
CA ALA A 586 15.44 -12.13 -21.82
C ALA A 586 13.91 -12.06 -21.85
N LEU A 587 13.37 -10.87 -22.14
CA LEU A 587 11.98 -10.50 -22.03
C LEU A 587 11.44 -10.06 -23.40
N PRO A 588 11.08 -11.00 -24.28
CA PRO A 588 10.45 -10.68 -25.56
C PRO A 588 9.02 -10.16 -25.33
N GLY A 589 8.58 -9.25 -26.22
CA GLY A 589 7.24 -8.72 -26.23
C GLY A 589 6.72 -8.50 -27.66
N LEU A 590 5.47 -8.86 -27.89
CA LEU A 590 4.71 -8.58 -29.08
C LEU A 590 3.37 -7.97 -28.69
N HIS A 591 3.05 -6.82 -29.24
CA HIS A 591 1.80 -6.11 -29.00
C HIS A 591 1.16 -5.74 -30.33
N LEU A 592 -0.13 -5.96 -30.43
CA LEU A 592 -0.95 -5.63 -31.57
C LEU A 592 -2.05 -4.68 -31.13
N ARG A 593 -2.23 -3.60 -31.85
CA ARG A 593 -3.36 -2.70 -31.71
C ARG A 593 -4.04 -2.55 -33.06
N TYR A 594 -5.33 -2.78 -33.10
CA TYR A 594 -6.13 -2.68 -34.29
C TYR A 594 -7.28 -1.69 -34.06
N ASP A 595 -7.22 -0.56 -34.74
CA ASP A 595 -8.28 0.46 -34.74
C ASP A 595 -9.35 0.05 -35.76
N ALA A 596 -10.26 -0.86 -35.33
CA ALA A 596 -11.26 -1.48 -36.21
C ALA A 596 -12.30 -0.49 -36.73
N ALA A 597 -12.53 0.59 -36.01
CA ALA A 597 -13.32 1.76 -36.39
C ALA A 597 -12.87 2.94 -35.52
N ASP A 598 -13.35 4.15 -35.82
CA ASP A 598 -12.99 5.36 -35.05
C ASP A 598 -13.25 5.22 -33.54
N ASP A 599 -14.17 4.37 -33.15
CA ASP A 599 -14.62 4.17 -31.79
C ASP A 599 -14.38 2.75 -31.25
N TRP A 600 -13.68 1.87 -32.01
CA TRP A 600 -13.36 0.50 -31.62
C TRP A 600 -11.85 0.23 -31.68
N VAL A 601 -11.28 -0.16 -30.55
CA VAL A 601 -9.89 -0.56 -30.45
C VAL A 601 -9.81 -2.00 -29.93
N LEU A 602 -9.07 -2.84 -30.65
CA LEU A 602 -8.74 -4.19 -30.23
C LEU A 602 -7.25 -4.25 -29.93
N ARG A 603 -6.89 -4.88 -28.81
CA ARG A 603 -5.48 -5.12 -28.44
C ARG A 603 -5.24 -6.59 -28.15
N ALA A 604 -4.06 -7.06 -28.55
CA ALA A 604 -3.53 -8.36 -28.16
C ALA A 604 -2.06 -8.19 -27.78
N SER A 605 -1.63 -8.91 -26.76
CA SER A 605 -0.21 -8.95 -26.40
C SER A 605 0.23 -10.33 -25.96
N ALA A 606 1.50 -10.64 -26.24
CA ALA A 606 2.22 -11.77 -25.72
C ALA A 606 3.60 -11.29 -25.26
N ASN A 607 3.89 -11.44 -23.97
CA ASN A 607 5.17 -10.97 -23.41
C ASN A 607 5.68 -11.88 -22.31
N LYS A 608 6.97 -11.72 -21.99
CA LYS A 608 7.60 -12.31 -20.82
C LYS A 608 7.95 -11.20 -19.82
N THR A 609 7.64 -11.41 -18.53
CA THR A 609 7.97 -10.51 -17.43
C THR A 609 8.65 -11.27 -16.32
N VAL A 610 9.32 -10.55 -15.43
CA VAL A 610 10.08 -11.10 -14.31
C VAL A 610 9.69 -10.38 -13.03
N SER A 611 9.83 -11.03 -11.88
CA SER A 611 9.88 -10.36 -10.58
C SER A 611 10.99 -10.96 -9.73
N ARG A 612 11.71 -10.12 -9.02
CA ARG A 612 12.82 -10.53 -8.18
C ARG A 612 12.33 -11.03 -6.83
N PRO A 613 13.00 -12.00 -6.20
CA PRO A 613 12.66 -12.45 -4.85
C PRO A 613 12.71 -11.30 -3.85
N SER A 614 11.90 -11.38 -2.79
CA SER A 614 11.92 -10.40 -1.70
C SER A 614 13.30 -10.34 -1.04
N PHE A 615 13.69 -9.17 -0.53
CA PHE A 615 15.00 -9.00 0.10
C PHE A 615 15.18 -9.89 1.33
N GLY A 616 14.16 -10.04 2.15
CA GLY A 616 14.17 -10.92 3.30
C GLY A 616 14.36 -12.40 2.92
N ASP A 617 13.77 -12.83 1.78
CA ASP A 617 13.88 -14.21 1.31
C ASP A 617 15.29 -14.55 0.80
N ILE A 618 15.96 -13.61 0.12
CA ILE A 618 17.31 -13.81 -0.43
C ILE A 618 18.44 -13.35 0.50
N SER A 619 18.13 -12.79 1.67
CA SER A 619 19.18 -12.45 2.64
C SER A 619 19.89 -13.73 3.14
N PRO A 620 21.22 -13.71 3.35
CA PRO A 620 21.94 -14.90 3.79
C PRO A 620 21.81 -15.15 5.30
N ARG A 621 20.62 -14.91 5.86
CA ARG A 621 20.34 -15.07 7.28
C ARG A 621 20.23 -16.52 7.68
N VAL A 622 20.65 -16.83 8.90
CA VAL A 622 20.53 -18.15 9.53
C VAL A 622 20.28 -17.96 11.02
N GLY A 623 19.15 -18.42 11.51
CA GLY A 623 18.79 -18.43 12.93
C GLY A 623 18.73 -19.86 13.46
N TYR A 624 19.60 -20.22 14.40
CA TYR A 624 19.60 -21.49 15.09
C TYR A 624 19.08 -21.32 16.52
N SER A 625 17.87 -21.82 16.81
CA SER A 625 17.33 -21.94 18.17
C SER A 625 17.41 -23.38 18.66
N ARG A 626 18.50 -23.71 19.38
CA ARG A 626 18.71 -25.07 19.84
C ARG A 626 17.78 -25.47 20.98
N GLY A 627 17.19 -24.51 21.67
CA GLY A 627 16.19 -24.73 22.73
C GLY A 627 14.84 -25.13 22.17
N ASP A 628 14.48 -24.59 21.03
CA ASP A 628 13.22 -24.82 20.34
C ASP A 628 13.34 -25.85 19.21
N GLU A 629 14.56 -26.36 18.97
CA GLU A 629 14.88 -27.29 17.87
C GLU A 629 14.49 -26.72 16.47
N GLU A 630 14.64 -25.40 16.29
CA GLU A 630 14.28 -24.67 15.07
C GLU A 630 15.50 -24.08 14.36
N VAL A 631 15.41 -24.04 13.01
CA VAL A 631 16.34 -23.30 12.14
C VAL A 631 15.55 -22.47 11.15
N ARG A 632 15.87 -21.19 11.09
CA ARG A 632 15.30 -20.26 10.11
C ARG A 632 16.37 -19.85 9.10
N LEU A 633 16.06 -19.94 7.84
CA LEU A 633 17.00 -19.66 6.75
C LEU A 633 16.41 -18.66 5.77
N GLY A 634 17.24 -17.74 5.31
CA GLY A 634 17.04 -17.13 4.00
C GLY A 634 17.59 -18.04 2.90
N ASN A 635 17.35 -17.69 1.64
CA ASN A 635 17.84 -18.48 0.50
C ASN A 635 18.37 -17.59 -0.63
N PRO A 636 19.65 -17.26 -0.62
CA PRO A 636 20.29 -16.46 -1.67
C PRO A 636 20.32 -17.10 -3.06
N GLU A 637 20.00 -18.40 -3.16
CA GLU A 637 19.98 -19.16 -4.41
C GLU A 637 18.60 -19.14 -5.10
N LEU A 638 17.66 -18.35 -4.59
CA LEU A 638 16.35 -18.20 -5.22
C LEU A 638 16.46 -17.60 -6.62
N ASP A 639 15.87 -18.29 -7.56
CA ASP A 639 15.63 -17.75 -8.90
C ASP A 639 14.49 -16.72 -8.89
N PRO A 640 14.51 -15.73 -9.82
CA PRO A 640 13.40 -14.82 -9.98
C PRO A 640 12.16 -15.56 -10.46
N TYR A 641 10.99 -15.01 -10.16
CA TYR A 641 9.74 -15.40 -10.80
C TYR A 641 9.79 -15.04 -12.29
N GLU A 642 9.42 -15.95 -13.18
CA GLU A 642 9.29 -15.67 -14.59
C GLU A 642 7.85 -15.93 -15.05
N SER A 643 7.25 -14.96 -15.75
CA SER A 643 5.88 -15.09 -16.24
C SER A 643 5.79 -14.96 -17.76
N LYS A 644 5.07 -15.87 -18.37
CA LYS A 644 4.64 -15.80 -19.77
C LYS A 644 3.18 -15.35 -19.78
N ASN A 645 2.92 -14.23 -20.45
CA ASN A 645 1.64 -13.54 -20.41
C ASN A 645 1.03 -13.48 -21.80
N ILE A 646 -0.30 -13.65 -21.86
CA ILE A 646 -1.12 -13.42 -23.06
C ILE A 646 -2.31 -12.58 -22.62
N ASP A 647 -2.55 -11.49 -23.32
CA ASP A 647 -3.63 -10.54 -23.04
C ASP A 647 -4.40 -10.21 -24.32
N LEU A 648 -5.72 -10.09 -24.20
CA LEU A 648 -6.63 -9.66 -25.27
C LEU A 648 -7.55 -8.58 -24.69
N SER A 649 -7.84 -7.54 -25.44
CA SER A 649 -8.75 -6.47 -25.05
C SER A 649 -9.57 -6.01 -26.25
N VAL A 650 -10.84 -5.75 -26.02
CA VAL A 650 -11.75 -5.06 -26.93
C VAL A 650 -12.36 -3.86 -26.22
N GLU A 651 -12.32 -2.71 -26.87
CA GLU A 651 -12.72 -1.43 -26.29
C GLU A 651 -13.64 -0.71 -27.27
N LYS A 652 -14.80 -0.25 -26.76
CA LYS A 652 -15.73 0.61 -27.46
C LYS A 652 -15.77 1.98 -26.76
N TYR A 653 -15.43 3.02 -27.49
CA TYR A 653 -15.49 4.39 -27.02
C TYR A 653 -16.84 5.00 -27.39
N ILE A 654 -17.49 5.68 -26.44
CA ILE A 654 -18.83 6.24 -26.58
C ILE A 654 -18.71 7.75 -26.35
N GLY A 655 -18.66 8.53 -27.45
CA GLY A 655 -18.33 9.95 -27.37
C GLY A 655 -16.95 10.19 -26.75
N SER A 656 -16.79 11.30 -26.05
CA SER A 656 -15.53 11.66 -25.38
C SER A 656 -15.42 11.12 -23.94
N THR A 657 -16.51 10.70 -23.32
CA THR A 657 -16.60 10.39 -21.88
C THR A 657 -16.89 8.94 -21.59
N GLY A 658 -17.34 8.16 -22.59
CA GLY A 658 -17.80 6.81 -22.41
C GLY A 658 -16.81 5.77 -22.89
N ILE A 659 -16.70 4.67 -22.16
CA ILE A 659 -15.97 3.47 -22.57
C ILE A 659 -16.71 2.23 -22.06
N VAL A 660 -16.76 1.20 -22.93
CA VAL A 660 -17.05 -0.17 -22.56
C VAL A 660 -15.88 -1.03 -23.01
N SER A 661 -15.29 -1.79 -22.11
CA SER A 661 -14.18 -2.67 -22.46
C SER A 661 -14.31 -4.05 -21.83
N LEU A 662 -13.79 -5.04 -22.53
CA LEU A 662 -13.63 -6.41 -22.07
C LEU A 662 -12.20 -6.85 -22.31
N GLY A 663 -11.53 -7.33 -21.27
CA GLY A 663 -10.18 -7.88 -21.31
C GLY A 663 -10.17 -9.35 -20.91
N LEU A 664 -9.34 -10.17 -21.57
CA LEU A 664 -9.03 -11.54 -21.19
C LEU A 664 -7.53 -11.67 -21.00
N PHE A 665 -7.10 -12.39 -19.98
CA PHE A 665 -5.67 -12.58 -19.74
C PHE A 665 -5.35 -13.98 -19.21
N HIS A 666 -4.13 -14.42 -19.50
CA HIS A 666 -3.54 -15.64 -18.99
C HIS A 666 -2.07 -15.41 -18.65
N LYS A 667 -1.67 -15.78 -17.44
CA LYS A 667 -0.30 -15.72 -16.97
C LYS A 667 0.12 -17.10 -16.48
N SER A 668 1.30 -17.55 -16.92
CA SER A 668 1.96 -18.77 -16.46
C SER A 668 3.25 -18.39 -15.79
N ILE A 669 3.31 -18.55 -14.47
CA ILE A 669 4.41 -18.11 -13.62
C ILE A 669 5.22 -19.34 -13.21
N ASP A 670 6.49 -19.35 -13.54
CA ASP A 670 7.46 -20.35 -13.14
C ASP A 670 8.27 -19.82 -11.91
N GLY A 671 8.68 -20.72 -11.01
CA GLY A 671 9.50 -20.36 -9.86
C GLY A 671 8.78 -19.59 -8.75
N TYR A 672 7.48 -19.79 -8.57
CA TYR A 672 6.72 -19.09 -7.52
C TYR A 672 7.28 -19.44 -6.13
N ILE A 673 7.80 -18.43 -5.40
CA ILE A 673 8.48 -18.61 -4.12
C ILE A 673 7.48 -18.84 -3.01
N VAL A 674 7.77 -19.83 -2.16
CA VAL A 674 6.97 -20.21 -0.99
C VAL A 674 7.86 -20.43 0.22
N GLN A 675 7.32 -20.14 1.40
CA GLN A 675 7.92 -20.59 2.65
C GLN A 675 7.59 -22.07 2.88
N THR A 676 8.60 -22.85 3.20
CA THR A 676 8.43 -24.27 3.55
C THR A 676 8.97 -24.54 4.93
N VAL A 677 8.33 -25.48 5.62
CA VAL A 677 8.84 -26.06 6.88
C VAL A 677 9.20 -27.51 6.60
N ARG A 678 10.45 -27.88 6.88
CA ARG A 678 10.91 -29.27 6.84
C ARG A 678 11.10 -29.74 8.27
N THR A 679 10.25 -30.62 8.73
CA THR A 679 10.30 -31.18 10.08
C THR A 679 11.40 -32.25 10.18
N ASN A 680 12.10 -32.27 11.31
CA ASN A 680 13.14 -33.23 11.61
C ASN A 680 14.22 -33.37 10.51
N ASP A 681 14.73 -32.23 10.00
CA ASP A 681 15.67 -32.21 8.87
C ASP A 681 17.05 -32.78 9.31
N PRO A 682 17.51 -33.91 8.72
CA PRO A 682 18.78 -34.55 9.13
C PRO A 682 20.01 -33.66 8.85
N ALA A 683 19.92 -32.76 7.84
CA ALA A 683 21.03 -31.85 7.50
C ALA A 683 21.26 -30.81 8.60
N TYR A 684 20.25 -30.58 9.44
CA TYR A 684 20.28 -29.62 10.54
C TYR A 684 20.14 -30.28 11.91
N GLY A 685 20.56 -31.55 12.02
CA GLY A 685 20.58 -32.28 13.27
C GLY A 685 19.21 -32.75 13.78
N GLY A 686 18.22 -32.80 12.89
CA GLY A 686 16.83 -33.21 13.22
C GLY A 686 15.95 -32.04 13.66
N PHE A 687 16.40 -30.79 13.45
CA PHE A 687 15.60 -29.61 13.76
C PHE A 687 14.57 -29.32 12.67
N ASP A 688 13.55 -28.60 13.01
CA ASP A 688 12.60 -28.06 12.05
C ASP A 688 13.22 -26.87 11.31
N VAL A 689 13.17 -26.89 9.99
CA VAL A 689 13.82 -25.89 9.12
C VAL A 689 12.79 -25.11 8.34
N THR A 690 12.68 -23.83 8.59
CA THR A 690 11.87 -22.88 7.80
C THR A 690 12.75 -22.19 6.77
N GLN A 691 12.39 -22.29 5.47
CA GLN A 691 13.16 -21.72 4.38
C GLN A 691 12.28 -21.34 3.19
N PRO A 692 12.50 -20.18 2.51
CA PRO A 692 11.89 -19.87 1.23
C PRO A 692 12.53 -20.71 0.12
N ILE A 693 11.71 -21.26 -0.76
CA ILE A 693 12.16 -22.04 -1.93
C ILE A 693 11.39 -21.61 -3.18
N ASN A 694 11.97 -21.84 -4.36
CA ASN A 694 11.21 -21.75 -5.59
C ASN A 694 10.25 -22.94 -5.65
N GLY A 695 8.96 -22.65 -5.54
CA GLY A 695 7.87 -23.60 -5.74
C GLY A 695 7.76 -24.00 -7.22
N ARG A 696 6.72 -24.77 -7.55
CA ARG A 696 6.57 -25.26 -8.92
C ARG A 696 5.97 -24.17 -9.81
N LYS A 697 4.74 -24.31 -10.21
CA LYS A 697 4.07 -23.46 -11.19
C LYS A 697 2.83 -22.80 -10.61
N ALA A 698 2.65 -21.51 -10.92
CA ALA A 698 1.40 -20.83 -10.68
C ALA A 698 0.77 -20.39 -12.01
N THR A 699 -0.54 -20.39 -12.08
CA THR A 699 -1.30 -19.88 -13.23
C THR A 699 -2.36 -18.90 -12.76
N VAL A 700 -2.52 -17.81 -13.51
CA VAL A 700 -3.55 -16.81 -13.31
C VAL A 700 -4.25 -16.58 -14.64
N ARG A 701 -5.55 -16.74 -14.66
CA ARG A 701 -6.38 -16.41 -15.83
C ARG A 701 -7.61 -15.67 -15.39
N GLY A 702 -8.12 -14.81 -16.23
CA GLY A 702 -9.31 -14.05 -15.87
C GLY A 702 -9.89 -13.22 -16.99
N ALA A 703 -10.99 -12.57 -16.63
CA ALA A 703 -11.69 -11.61 -17.45
C ALA A 703 -11.89 -10.29 -16.67
N GLU A 704 -11.73 -9.19 -17.37
CA GLU A 704 -11.93 -7.83 -16.85
C GLU A 704 -12.99 -7.14 -17.70
N PHE A 705 -13.96 -6.52 -17.05
CA PHE A 705 -14.98 -5.68 -17.66
C PHE A 705 -14.90 -4.26 -17.09
N ASN A 706 -15.09 -3.26 -17.93
CA ASN A 706 -15.21 -1.88 -17.51
C ASN A 706 -16.26 -1.17 -18.36
N TRP A 707 -17.16 -0.45 -17.70
CA TRP A 707 -18.11 0.46 -18.30
C TRP A 707 -18.11 1.77 -17.52
N GLN A 708 -17.93 2.86 -18.23
CA GLN A 708 -18.06 4.21 -17.71
C GLN A 708 -18.79 5.05 -18.76
N GLN A 709 -19.77 5.85 -18.34
CA GLN A 709 -20.48 6.70 -19.29
C GLN A 709 -21.20 7.85 -18.57
N GLN A 710 -21.14 9.05 -19.16
CA GLN A 710 -22.11 10.10 -18.92
C GLN A 710 -23.35 9.83 -19.77
N LEU A 711 -24.53 9.93 -19.17
CA LEU A 711 -25.79 9.67 -19.86
C LEU A 711 -26.33 10.96 -20.52
N ALA A 712 -25.47 11.62 -21.32
CA ALA A 712 -25.75 12.92 -21.98
C ALA A 712 -26.94 12.86 -22.97
N PHE A 713 -27.44 11.66 -23.30
CA PHE A 713 -28.60 11.47 -24.16
C PHE A 713 -29.94 11.59 -23.40
N LEU A 714 -29.92 11.70 -22.09
CA LEU A 714 -31.08 11.89 -21.26
C LEU A 714 -31.61 13.33 -21.37
N PRO A 715 -32.91 13.57 -21.03
CA PRO A 715 -33.46 14.91 -21.02
C PRO A 715 -32.70 15.86 -20.09
N ASP A 716 -32.81 17.17 -20.36
CA ASP A 716 -32.21 18.21 -19.54
C ASP A 716 -32.55 18.02 -18.05
N GLY A 717 -31.54 18.20 -17.21
CA GLY A 717 -31.58 17.89 -15.78
C GLY A 717 -31.17 16.45 -15.43
N LEU A 718 -31.31 15.47 -16.33
CA LEU A 718 -30.84 14.10 -16.13
C LEU A 718 -29.58 13.75 -16.94
N ASP A 719 -29.20 14.56 -17.88
CA ASP A 719 -28.02 14.46 -18.75
C ASP A 719 -26.67 14.64 -18.01
N GLY A 720 -26.74 15.13 -16.75
CA GLY A 720 -25.62 15.15 -15.80
C GLY A 720 -25.36 13.81 -15.09
N LEU A 721 -26.17 12.77 -15.32
CA LEU A 721 -25.97 11.47 -14.70
C LEU A 721 -24.72 10.77 -15.27
N LEU A 722 -23.94 10.20 -14.34
CA LEU A 722 -22.75 9.44 -14.60
C LEU A 722 -22.92 8.04 -14.01
N VAL A 723 -22.56 7.02 -14.76
CA VAL A 723 -22.57 5.64 -14.30
C VAL A 723 -21.27 4.96 -14.62
N GLY A 724 -20.84 4.06 -13.74
CA GLY A 724 -19.71 3.20 -14.02
C GLY A 724 -19.81 1.89 -13.26
N ALA A 725 -19.29 0.84 -13.89
CA ALA A 725 -19.17 -0.47 -13.29
C ALA A 725 -17.91 -1.14 -13.82
N SER A 726 -17.16 -1.78 -12.94
CA SER A 726 -16.08 -2.67 -13.34
C SER A 726 -16.18 -4.01 -12.63
N GLY A 727 -15.68 -5.04 -13.29
CA GLY A 727 -15.68 -6.39 -12.76
C GLY A 727 -14.46 -7.17 -13.18
N THR A 728 -13.93 -7.98 -12.26
CA THR A 728 -12.83 -8.89 -12.53
C THR A 728 -13.18 -10.26 -12.00
N TRP A 729 -13.00 -11.25 -12.83
CA TRP A 729 -13.15 -12.68 -12.51
C TRP A 729 -11.80 -13.34 -12.65
N LEU A 730 -11.34 -13.98 -11.58
CA LEU A 730 -10.04 -14.63 -11.51
C LEU A 730 -10.21 -16.12 -11.25
N ASP A 731 -9.39 -16.91 -11.93
CA ASP A 731 -9.14 -18.30 -11.61
C ASP A 731 -7.63 -18.48 -11.50
N THR A 732 -7.17 -18.87 -10.31
CA THR A 732 -5.77 -19.04 -9.99
C THR A 732 -5.51 -20.45 -9.50
N LYS A 733 -4.40 -21.02 -9.93
CA LYS A 733 -3.92 -22.33 -9.45
C LYS A 733 -2.46 -22.24 -9.08
N PHE A 734 -2.13 -22.90 -8.00
CA PHE A 734 -0.79 -22.86 -7.44
C PHE A 734 -0.44 -24.23 -6.82
N ASP A 735 0.67 -24.80 -7.26
CA ASP A 735 1.29 -25.96 -6.63
C ASP A 735 2.35 -25.47 -5.64
N ALA A 736 2.00 -25.45 -4.36
CA ALA A 736 2.89 -24.96 -3.31
C ALA A 736 4.11 -25.87 -3.08
N GLY A 737 4.10 -27.10 -3.58
CA GLY A 737 5.18 -28.06 -3.37
C GLY A 737 5.32 -28.53 -1.90
N ILE A 738 4.31 -28.26 -1.05
CA ILE A 738 4.30 -28.66 0.37
C ILE A 738 4.10 -30.17 0.43
N LYS A 739 5.07 -30.89 1.03
CA LYS A 739 5.13 -32.36 1.02
C LYS A 739 3.88 -33.00 1.61
N ASP A 740 3.40 -32.49 2.74
CA ASP A 740 2.27 -33.05 3.48
C ASP A 740 0.91 -32.68 2.88
N ARG A 741 0.91 -31.77 1.89
CA ARG A 741 -0.26 -31.32 1.12
C ARG A 741 -0.07 -31.54 -0.38
N ALA A 742 0.77 -32.55 -0.74
CA ALA A 742 1.07 -32.88 -2.12
C ALA A 742 -0.18 -33.27 -2.91
N GLY A 743 -0.34 -32.66 -4.10
CA GLY A 743 -1.49 -32.88 -4.96
C GLY A 743 -2.71 -32.02 -4.64
N GLU A 744 -2.63 -31.12 -3.67
CA GLU A 744 -3.65 -30.07 -3.49
C GLU A 744 -3.39 -28.90 -4.44
N ASP A 745 -4.42 -28.49 -5.15
CA ASP A 745 -4.44 -27.24 -5.91
C ASP A 745 -4.87 -26.10 -4.97
N PHE A 746 -3.97 -25.15 -4.74
CA PHE A 746 -4.30 -23.91 -3.99
C PHE A 746 -4.68 -22.80 -4.95
N THR A 747 -5.48 -21.86 -4.47
CA THR A 747 -5.55 -20.51 -5.05
C THR A 747 -4.33 -19.72 -4.63
N LEU A 748 -3.88 -18.79 -5.46
CA LEU A 748 -2.80 -17.88 -5.04
C LEU A 748 -3.22 -17.06 -3.82
N PRO A 749 -2.33 -16.87 -2.84
CA PRO A 749 -2.57 -15.96 -1.73
C PRO A 749 -2.92 -14.56 -2.23
N ARG A 750 -3.86 -13.90 -1.56
CA ARG A 750 -4.37 -12.55 -1.87
C ARG A 750 -5.13 -12.41 -3.19
N ALA A 751 -5.35 -13.49 -3.92
CA ALA A 751 -6.10 -13.52 -5.16
C ALA A 751 -7.61 -13.69 -4.92
N SER A 752 -8.36 -12.61 -4.85
CA SER A 752 -9.82 -12.64 -4.80
C SER A 752 -10.40 -13.11 -6.14
N LYS A 753 -11.30 -14.10 -6.11
CA LYS A 753 -11.94 -14.64 -7.32
C LYS A 753 -12.81 -13.61 -8.03
N HIS A 754 -13.43 -12.71 -7.27
CA HIS A 754 -14.32 -11.67 -7.77
C HIS A 754 -13.98 -10.32 -7.13
N VAL A 755 -13.78 -9.31 -7.97
CA VAL A 755 -13.64 -7.91 -7.56
C VAL A 755 -14.59 -7.10 -8.43
N TYR A 756 -15.49 -6.34 -7.80
CA TYR A 756 -16.46 -5.50 -8.51
C TYR A 756 -16.42 -4.09 -7.96
N SER A 757 -16.55 -3.11 -8.83
CA SER A 757 -16.86 -1.75 -8.43
C SER A 757 -18.04 -1.22 -9.22
N ALA A 758 -18.84 -0.37 -8.60
CA ALA A 758 -19.92 0.34 -9.27
C ALA A 758 -20.08 1.72 -8.67
N HIS A 759 -20.41 2.69 -9.49
CA HIS A 759 -20.76 4.01 -9.02
C HIS A 759 -21.90 4.64 -9.83
N ILE A 760 -22.66 5.48 -9.15
CA ILE A 760 -23.59 6.41 -9.75
C ILE A 760 -23.22 7.80 -9.29
N GLY A 761 -23.23 8.76 -10.20
CA GLY A 761 -22.94 10.16 -9.92
C GLY A 761 -23.85 11.09 -10.68
N TYR A 762 -23.80 12.34 -10.29
CA TYR A 762 -24.50 13.43 -10.97
C TYR A 762 -23.60 14.66 -11.01
N GLU A 763 -23.50 15.30 -12.17
CA GLU A 763 -22.59 16.42 -12.39
C GLU A 763 -23.24 17.45 -13.29
N LYS A 764 -23.98 18.38 -12.69
CA LYS A 764 -24.64 19.50 -13.35
C LYS A 764 -25.08 20.55 -12.32
N TYR A 765 -25.32 21.80 -12.77
CA TYR A 765 -25.80 22.93 -11.96
C TYR A 765 -24.94 23.23 -10.72
N GLY A 766 -23.60 23.06 -10.83
CA GLY A 766 -22.68 23.28 -9.73
C GLY A 766 -22.66 22.17 -8.67
N VAL A 767 -23.47 21.12 -8.86
CA VAL A 767 -23.49 19.92 -7.99
C VAL A 767 -22.67 18.82 -8.64
N SER A 768 -21.73 18.24 -7.89
CA SER A 768 -21.07 16.98 -8.22
C SER A 768 -21.25 16.01 -7.07
N THR A 769 -21.88 14.88 -7.30
CA THR A 769 -22.10 13.87 -6.27
C THR A 769 -21.80 12.48 -6.81
N ARG A 770 -21.33 11.58 -5.93
CA ARG A 770 -21.08 10.18 -6.26
C ARG A 770 -21.41 9.27 -5.07
N LEU A 771 -21.98 8.14 -5.38
CA LEU A 771 -22.11 6.99 -4.49
C LEU A 771 -21.35 5.84 -5.15
N ALA A 772 -20.33 5.30 -4.48
CA ALA A 772 -19.47 4.26 -5.01
C ALA A 772 -19.44 3.05 -4.08
N ALA A 773 -19.53 1.86 -4.66
CA ALA A 773 -19.40 0.60 -3.96
C ALA A 773 -18.24 -0.21 -4.56
N VAL A 774 -17.42 -0.80 -3.70
CA VAL A 774 -16.37 -1.74 -4.08
C VAL A 774 -16.59 -3.03 -3.30
N TYR A 775 -16.71 -4.14 -4.02
CA TYR A 775 -16.84 -5.48 -3.47
C TYR A 775 -15.62 -6.32 -3.82
N ARG A 776 -15.13 -7.06 -2.84
CA ARG A 776 -14.09 -8.08 -2.99
C ARG A 776 -14.57 -9.38 -2.37
N SER A 777 -14.50 -10.49 -3.12
CA SER A 777 -14.76 -11.82 -2.56
C SER A 777 -13.67 -12.23 -1.57
N GLU A 778 -13.93 -13.29 -0.81
CA GLU A 778 -12.89 -13.93 0.02
C GLU A 778 -11.68 -14.36 -0.79
N TYR A 779 -10.55 -14.49 -0.11
CA TYR A 779 -9.32 -15.03 -0.68
C TYR A 779 -8.49 -15.74 0.39
N LEU A 780 -7.66 -16.67 -0.05
CA LEU A 780 -6.64 -17.32 0.77
C LEU A 780 -5.56 -16.29 1.12
N ASP A 781 -5.29 -16.07 2.40
CA ASP A 781 -4.20 -15.21 2.86
C ASP A 781 -2.92 -16.00 3.04
N SER A 782 -3.00 -17.11 3.79
CA SER A 782 -1.87 -18.00 4.01
C SER A 782 -2.30 -19.46 4.12
N ILE A 783 -1.36 -20.36 3.75
CA ILE A 783 -1.55 -21.80 3.81
C ILE A 783 -1.07 -22.28 5.17
N GLY A 784 -1.93 -22.96 5.92
CA GLY A 784 -1.62 -23.53 7.22
C GLY A 784 -1.07 -24.95 7.15
N LYS A 785 -0.75 -25.54 8.32
CA LYS A 785 -0.28 -26.92 8.47
C LYS A 785 -1.30 -27.96 7.93
N GLY A 786 -2.58 -27.63 7.86
CA GLY A 786 -3.67 -28.41 7.29
C GLY A 786 -4.80 -27.51 6.85
N ARG A 787 -5.82 -28.05 6.15
CA ARG A 787 -6.96 -27.28 5.63
C ARG A 787 -7.74 -26.53 6.69
N ALA A 788 -7.80 -27.09 7.92
CA ALA A 788 -8.46 -26.44 9.05
C ALA A 788 -7.72 -25.18 9.53
N PHE A 789 -6.46 -25.03 9.14
CA PHE A 789 -5.56 -23.93 9.54
C PHE A 789 -5.24 -22.96 8.40
N ASP A 790 -5.78 -23.17 7.20
CA ASP A 790 -5.68 -22.19 6.13
C ASP A 790 -6.38 -20.89 6.55
N ILE A 791 -5.72 -19.75 6.33
CA ILE A 791 -6.25 -18.44 6.72
C ILE A 791 -6.85 -17.76 5.49
N TYR A 792 -8.05 -17.26 5.66
CA TYR A 792 -8.79 -16.55 4.62
C TYR A 792 -9.18 -15.16 5.09
N VAL A 793 -9.16 -14.20 4.18
CA VAL A 793 -9.80 -12.89 4.39
C VAL A 793 -11.23 -12.95 3.86
N ALA A 794 -12.17 -12.58 4.69
CA ALA A 794 -13.60 -12.61 4.37
C ALA A 794 -13.98 -11.60 3.26
N PRO A 795 -15.11 -11.81 2.56
CA PRO A 795 -15.60 -10.85 1.59
C PRO A 795 -15.87 -9.50 2.25
N ASN A 796 -15.53 -8.44 1.54
CA ASN A 796 -15.75 -7.07 2.00
C ASN A 796 -16.49 -6.23 0.95
N THR A 797 -17.39 -5.38 1.42
CA THR A 797 -18.07 -4.36 0.60
C THR A 797 -17.88 -3.01 1.27
N GLN A 798 -17.21 -2.11 0.59
CA GLN A 798 -17.07 -0.72 1.00
C GLN A 798 -18.07 0.14 0.21
N LEU A 799 -18.77 1.03 0.89
CA LEU A 799 -19.70 2.00 0.30
C LEU A 799 -19.26 3.39 0.75
N ASP A 800 -18.97 4.26 -0.23
CA ASP A 800 -18.50 5.62 -0.02
C ASP A 800 -19.39 6.62 -0.75
N PHE A 801 -19.51 7.82 -0.20
CA PHE A 801 -20.29 8.92 -0.75
C PHE A 801 -19.47 10.19 -0.79
N SER A 802 -19.63 10.98 -1.85
CA SER A 802 -19.11 12.34 -1.96
C SER A 802 -20.12 13.30 -2.57
N LEU A 803 -20.07 14.54 -2.11
CA LEU A 803 -20.87 15.67 -2.61
C LEU A 803 -19.95 16.89 -2.65
N ASP A 804 -19.85 17.56 -3.79
CA ASP A 804 -19.18 18.85 -3.98
C ASP A 804 -20.22 19.83 -4.54
N TYR A 805 -20.29 21.02 -3.95
CA TYR A 805 -21.18 22.08 -4.39
C TYR A 805 -20.39 23.35 -4.66
N LYS A 806 -20.45 23.85 -5.88
CA LYS A 806 -19.80 25.09 -6.31
C LYS A 806 -20.71 26.28 -6.03
N PHE A 807 -20.33 27.13 -5.09
CA PHE A 807 -21.03 28.39 -4.81
C PHE A 807 -20.71 29.47 -5.85
N THR A 808 -19.46 29.46 -6.31
CA THR A 808 -18.95 30.33 -7.34
C THR A 808 -17.97 29.54 -8.22
N PRO A 809 -17.55 30.07 -9.40
CA PRO A 809 -16.50 29.43 -10.19
C PRO A 809 -15.21 29.14 -9.44
N ARG A 810 -14.98 29.84 -8.33
CA ARG A 810 -13.71 29.82 -7.57
C ARG A 810 -13.81 29.13 -6.23
N VAL A 811 -15.02 28.90 -5.69
CA VAL A 811 -15.22 28.39 -4.33
C VAL A 811 -16.23 27.25 -4.35
N SER A 812 -15.84 26.10 -3.84
CA SER A 812 -16.74 24.96 -3.59
C SER A 812 -16.61 24.45 -2.16
N MET A 813 -17.67 23.83 -1.68
CA MET A 813 -17.71 23.06 -0.43
C MET A 813 -17.98 21.61 -0.77
N TYR A 814 -17.31 20.71 -0.08
CA TYR A 814 -17.55 19.29 -0.27
C TYR A 814 -17.77 18.57 1.05
N PHE A 815 -18.54 17.49 0.95
CA PHE A 815 -18.79 16.55 2.03
C PHE A 815 -18.46 15.14 1.54
N GLU A 816 -17.78 14.37 2.38
CA GLU A 816 -17.39 12.99 2.10
C GLU A 816 -17.77 12.07 3.25
N ALA A 817 -18.17 10.84 2.92
CA ALA A 817 -18.45 9.80 3.90
C ALA A 817 -17.86 8.47 3.43
N GLN A 818 -17.06 7.84 4.28
CA GLN A 818 -16.36 6.56 3.98
C GLN A 818 -16.89 5.44 4.89
N ASN A 819 -16.82 4.23 4.35
CA ASN A 819 -17.24 3.01 5.04
C ASN A 819 -18.66 3.11 5.61
N LEU A 820 -19.61 3.62 4.80
CA LEU A 820 -21.01 3.82 5.22
C LEU A 820 -21.67 2.54 5.75
N LEU A 821 -21.22 1.37 5.29
CA LEU A 821 -21.72 0.08 5.75
C LEU A 821 -21.10 -0.39 7.06
N ASP A 822 -20.11 0.36 7.60
CA ASP A 822 -19.40 0.03 8.84
C ASP A 822 -18.84 -1.41 8.82
N LYS A 823 -18.20 -1.79 7.71
CA LYS A 823 -17.68 -3.14 7.52
C LYS A 823 -16.31 -3.31 8.15
N PRO A 824 -16.13 -4.35 8.99
CA PRO A 824 -14.81 -4.71 9.53
C PRO A 824 -13.91 -5.36 8.50
N LEU A 825 -12.62 -5.42 8.80
CA LEU A 825 -11.72 -6.44 8.27
C LEU A 825 -11.91 -7.72 9.08
N GLU A 826 -12.14 -8.83 8.40
CA GLU A 826 -12.33 -10.13 9.03
C GLU A 826 -11.43 -11.17 8.38
N LEU A 827 -10.64 -11.86 9.22
CA LEU A 827 -9.91 -13.06 8.87
C LEU A 827 -10.53 -14.26 9.57
N TYR A 828 -10.54 -15.41 8.91
CA TYR A 828 -11.02 -16.65 9.52
C TYR A 828 -10.12 -17.83 9.16
N GLN A 829 -10.14 -18.86 9.98
CA GLN A 829 -9.29 -20.03 9.83
C GLN A 829 -10.13 -21.26 9.47
N GLY A 830 -9.85 -21.83 8.29
CA GLY A 830 -10.50 -23.04 7.76
C GLY A 830 -11.99 -22.87 7.45
N THR A 831 -12.77 -22.27 8.34
CA THR A 831 -14.22 -22.04 8.17
C THR A 831 -14.63 -20.70 8.73
N ARG A 832 -15.65 -20.06 8.12
CA ARG A 832 -16.15 -18.74 8.51
C ARG A 832 -16.72 -18.63 9.92
N SER A 833 -17.04 -19.74 10.55
CA SER A 833 -17.42 -19.75 11.95
C SER A 833 -16.25 -19.53 12.91
N ARG A 834 -15.00 -19.58 12.43
CA ARG A 834 -13.78 -19.40 13.23
C ARG A 834 -13.08 -18.12 12.84
N THR A 835 -13.53 -17.01 13.38
CA THR A 835 -12.87 -15.72 13.20
C THR A 835 -11.51 -15.74 13.86
N LEU A 836 -10.45 -15.55 13.05
CA LEU A 836 -9.08 -15.37 13.51
C LEU A 836 -8.83 -13.92 13.93
N GLN A 837 -9.39 -12.98 13.18
CA GLN A 837 -9.29 -11.54 13.45
C GLN A 837 -10.54 -10.82 12.98
N MET A 838 -11.03 -9.91 13.80
CA MET A 838 -12.07 -8.96 13.44
C MET A 838 -11.63 -7.56 13.88
N GLU A 839 -11.48 -6.65 12.91
CA GLU A 839 -11.02 -5.30 13.16
C GLU A 839 -12.03 -4.27 12.63
N GLU A 840 -12.57 -3.48 13.54
CA GLU A 840 -13.59 -2.46 13.32
C GLU A 840 -12.94 -1.08 13.20
N TYR A 841 -13.29 -0.36 12.14
CA TYR A 841 -12.72 0.97 11.88
C TYR A 841 -13.73 2.11 12.03
N GLY A 842 -15.04 1.79 12.06
CA GLY A 842 -16.10 2.78 12.06
C GLY A 842 -16.23 3.54 10.74
N ARG A 843 -17.09 4.56 10.76
CA ARG A 843 -17.32 5.48 9.65
C ARG A 843 -16.44 6.72 9.78
N THR A 844 -16.08 7.32 8.65
CA THR A 844 -15.38 8.62 8.61
C THR A 844 -16.19 9.60 7.78
N TYR A 845 -16.35 10.83 8.28
CA TYR A 845 -17.04 11.94 7.60
C TYR A 845 -16.06 13.09 7.45
N ALA A 846 -16.06 13.75 6.31
CA ALA A 846 -15.24 14.92 6.07
C ALA A 846 -16.05 16.07 5.49
N LEU A 847 -15.70 17.29 5.86
CA LEU A 847 -16.26 18.52 5.32
C LEU A 847 -15.11 19.47 5.00
N GLY A 848 -15.13 20.05 3.82
CA GLY A 848 -14.05 20.94 3.39
C GLY A 848 -14.46 22.00 2.39
N LEU A 849 -13.53 22.93 2.18
CA LEU A 849 -13.63 24.01 1.19
C LEU A 849 -12.48 23.88 0.19
N LYS A 850 -12.78 24.12 -1.08
CA LYS A 850 -11.82 24.25 -2.18
C LYS A 850 -11.90 25.67 -2.76
N VAL A 851 -10.74 26.22 -3.08
CA VAL A 851 -10.61 27.53 -3.77
C VAL A 851 -9.71 27.32 -4.99
N ALA A 852 -10.13 27.82 -6.15
CA ALA A 852 -9.37 27.81 -7.40
C ALA A 852 -9.31 29.22 -7.99
N LEU A 853 -8.11 29.73 -8.29
CA LEU A 853 -7.84 31.09 -8.81
C LEU A 853 -6.96 31.02 -10.07
#